data_d719d4e3b5bfab948a55e28c60da37a8
#
_entry.id   d719d4e3b5bfab948a55e28c60da37a8
#
_cell.length_a   1.000
_cell.length_b   1.000
_cell.length_c   1.000
_cell.angle_alpha   90.00
_cell.angle_beta   90.00
_cell.angle_gamma   90.00
#
_symmetry.space_group_name_H-M   'P 1'
#
loop_
_entity.id
_entity.type
_entity.pdbx_description
1 polymer ?
#
loop_
_entity_poly.entity_id
_entity_poly.type
_entity_poly.pdbx_seq_one_letter_code
_entity_poly.pdbx_strand_id
1 'polypeptide(L)'
;MTIEKIFTPQDDAFYAVITHAAGPQGTLPLTPQMLMESPSGNLFGMTQNAGMGWDANKLTGKEVLIIGTQGGIRAGDGRPVALGYHTGHWEIGMQMQAAAKEITRNGGIPFAAFVSDPCDGRSQGTHGMFDSLPYRNDAAIVFRRLIRSLPTRRAVIGVATCDKGLPATMIALASMHDLPTILVPGGATLPPTVGEDAGKVQTIGARFANHELSLQEAAELGCRACASPGGGCQFLGTAGTSQVVAEALGLALPHSALVPSGQAVWLEIARQSARAVSELDNRGITTRDILTDKAIENAMVIHAAFGGSTNLLLHIPAIAHAAGCTIPDVEHWTRVNRRVPRLVSVLPNGPDYHPTVRAFLAGGVPEVMLHLRDLGLLNLDAMTVTGQTVGENLDWWQSSERRKRFRQCLREQDGVEPDDVILPPEKAKAKGLTSTVCFPTGNIAPEGSVIKATAIDPSVVGEDGVYRHTGRVRVFVSEAQAIRAIKREEIKQGDIMVVIGGGPSGTGMEETYQLTSALKHISWGKTVSLITDARFSGVSTGACFGHVSPEALAGGPIGKLRDNDIIEIAVDRLTLTGSVNFIGTADNPLTPEEGARELARRQTHPDLHAHDFLPDDTRLWAALQSVSGGTWKGCIYDTDKIIEVINAGKKALGI
;
A
#
# COMPACT_ATOMS: atom_id res chain seq x y z
N MET A 1 23.00 39.03 1.47
CA MET A 1 24.06 38.16 0.87
C MET A 1 24.46 38.83 -0.43
N THR A 2 25.76 39.13 -0.64
CA THR A 2 26.20 39.79 -1.89
C THR A 2 26.37 38.72 -2.97
N ILE A 3 26.24 39.08 -4.23
CA ILE A 3 26.37 38.18 -5.39
C ILE A 3 27.75 37.51 -5.43
N GLU A 4 28.80 38.23 -4.99
CA GLU A 4 30.15 37.68 -4.91
C GLU A 4 30.22 36.47 -3.98
N LYS A 5 29.52 36.47 -2.85
CA LYS A 5 29.50 35.30 -1.91
C LYS A 5 28.89 34.03 -2.53
N ILE A 6 28.00 34.20 -3.54
CA ILE A 6 27.37 33.08 -4.23
C ILE A 6 28.31 32.52 -5.29
N PHE A 7 29.04 33.40 -6.01
CA PHE A 7 29.81 33.02 -7.19
C PHE A 7 31.33 32.90 -6.98
N THR A 8 31.83 33.25 -5.79
CA THR A 8 33.27 33.03 -5.51
C THR A 8 33.57 31.52 -5.44
N PRO A 9 34.37 30.97 -6.36
CA PRO A 9 34.74 29.58 -6.33
C PRO A 9 35.64 29.26 -5.12
N GLN A 10 35.61 28.00 -4.67
CA GLN A 10 36.42 27.56 -3.52
C GLN A 10 37.90 27.43 -3.84
N ASP A 11 38.23 27.12 -5.11
CA ASP A 11 39.62 27.00 -5.61
C ASP A 11 39.70 27.32 -7.12
N ASP A 12 40.92 27.42 -7.63
CA ASP A 12 41.20 27.72 -9.03
C ASP A 12 40.88 26.58 -9.99
N ALA A 13 40.64 25.35 -9.48
CA ALA A 13 40.22 24.22 -10.28
C ALA A 13 38.87 24.46 -10.96
N PHE A 14 38.07 25.39 -10.43
CA PHE A 14 36.84 25.86 -11.04
C PHE A 14 37.02 26.32 -12.49
N TYR A 15 38.17 26.88 -12.83
CA TYR A 15 38.48 27.39 -14.18
C TYR A 15 39.21 26.38 -15.08
N ALA A 16 39.52 25.18 -14.57
CA ALA A 16 40.22 24.11 -15.31
C ALA A 16 39.25 23.33 -16.21
N VAL A 17 38.73 23.98 -17.23
CA VAL A 17 37.75 23.40 -18.18
C VAL A 17 38.50 22.79 -19.39
N ILE A 18 38.18 21.52 -19.68
CA ILE A 18 38.63 20.84 -20.92
C ILE A 18 37.48 20.79 -21.94
N THR A 19 37.81 20.87 -23.22
CA THR A 19 36.82 20.91 -24.31
C THR A 19 36.77 19.60 -25.13
N HIS A 20 37.65 18.65 -24.87
CA HIS A 20 37.74 17.38 -25.57
C HIS A 20 38.04 16.25 -24.60
N ALA A 21 37.52 15.05 -24.91
CA ALA A 21 37.83 13.80 -24.22
C ALA A 21 38.09 12.67 -25.24
N ALA A 22 38.92 11.69 -24.86
CA ALA A 22 39.30 10.59 -25.77
C ALA A 22 38.13 9.69 -26.17
N GLY A 23 37.08 9.66 -25.37
CA GLY A 23 35.95 8.75 -25.54
C GLY A 23 36.27 7.30 -25.16
N PRO A 24 35.27 6.40 -25.17
CA PRO A 24 35.48 4.97 -24.93
C PRO A 24 36.24 4.33 -26.08
N GLN A 25 37.04 3.30 -25.75
CA GLN A 25 37.76 2.50 -26.71
C GLN A 25 36.94 1.30 -27.19
N GLY A 26 37.27 0.77 -28.35
CA GLY A 26 36.61 -0.38 -28.96
C GLY A 26 35.69 0.00 -30.13
N THR A 27 34.87 -0.93 -30.56
CA THR A 27 33.94 -0.78 -31.68
C THR A 27 32.57 -1.29 -31.27
N LEU A 28 31.50 -0.61 -31.68
CA LEU A 28 30.14 -1.11 -31.47
C LEU A 28 29.93 -2.40 -32.29
N PRO A 29 29.23 -3.41 -31.77
CA PRO A 29 28.97 -4.67 -32.47
C PRO A 29 27.84 -4.52 -33.49
N LEU A 30 28.01 -3.59 -34.44
CA LEU A 30 27.03 -3.28 -35.48
C LEU A 30 27.04 -4.32 -36.59
N THR A 31 25.84 -4.63 -37.09
CA THR A 31 25.68 -5.46 -38.30
C THR A 31 25.06 -4.61 -39.42
N PRO A 32 25.24 -5.01 -40.71
CA PRO A 32 24.58 -4.34 -41.81
C PRO A 32 23.07 -4.25 -41.65
N GLN A 33 22.43 -5.30 -41.13
CA GLN A 33 21.01 -5.33 -40.87
C GLN A 33 20.61 -4.30 -39.81
N MET A 34 21.34 -4.19 -38.69
CA MET A 34 21.10 -3.18 -37.68
C MET A 34 21.15 -1.76 -38.22
N LEU A 35 22.16 -1.49 -39.08
CA LEU A 35 22.33 -0.17 -39.67
C LEU A 35 21.21 0.19 -40.66
N MET A 36 20.64 -0.81 -41.34
CA MET A 36 19.60 -0.59 -42.35
C MET A 36 18.18 -0.60 -41.78
N GLU A 37 17.92 -1.40 -40.74
CA GLU A 37 16.55 -1.67 -40.26
C GLU A 37 16.27 -1.12 -38.87
N SER A 38 17.29 -0.90 -38.02
CA SER A 38 17.06 -0.42 -36.64
C SER A 38 16.72 1.05 -36.63
N PRO A 39 15.79 1.46 -35.73
CA PRO A 39 15.60 2.86 -35.43
C PRO A 39 16.92 3.51 -34.97
N SER A 40 17.17 4.77 -35.35
CA SER A 40 18.39 5.50 -35.00
C SER A 40 18.62 5.57 -33.50
N GLY A 41 17.54 5.59 -32.70
CA GLY A 41 17.58 5.57 -31.23
C GLY A 41 18.25 4.32 -30.66
N ASN A 42 18.11 3.14 -31.29
CA ASN A 42 18.76 1.92 -30.82
C ASN A 42 20.28 2.02 -31.00
N LEU A 43 20.74 2.54 -32.14
CA LEU A 43 22.18 2.75 -32.41
C LEU A 43 22.75 3.81 -31.47
N PHE A 44 22.01 4.92 -31.26
CA PHE A 44 22.39 5.96 -30.32
C PHE A 44 22.47 5.44 -28.90
N GLY A 45 21.53 4.55 -28.48
CA GLY A 45 21.56 3.87 -27.20
C GLY A 45 22.83 3.05 -26.99
N MET A 46 23.28 2.29 -27.99
CA MET A 46 24.57 1.55 -27.91
C MET A 46 25.75 2.51 -27.73
N THR A 47 25.76 3.66 -28.41
CA THR A 47 26.77 4.70 -28.22
C THR A 47 26.76 5.24 -26.79
N GLN A 48 25.60 5.53 -26.24
CA GLN A 48 25.46 5.99 -24.85
C GLN A 48 25.92 4.93 -23.84
N ASN A 49 25.57 3.66 -24.06
CA ASN A 49 25.98 2.54 -23.21
C ASN A 49 27.52 2.41 -23.18
N ALA A 50 28.19 2.51 -24.32
CA ALA A 50 29.64 2.57 -24.36
C ALA A 50 30.21 3.82 -23.66
N GLY A 51 29.58 4.99 -23.87
CA GLY A 51 29.94 6.25 -23.21
C GLY A 51 29.81 6.21 -21.69
N MET A 52 28.88 5.40 -21.16
CA MET A 52 28.72 5.14 -19.72
C MET A 52 29.74 4.12 -19.18
N GLY A 53 30.66 3.63 -20.02
CA GLY A 53 31.73 2.71 -19.62
C GLY A 53 31.36 1.23 -19.73
N TRP A 54 30.25 0.87 -20.39
CA TRP A 54 29.96 -0.53 -20.67
C TRP A 54 30.86 -1.08 -21.76
N ASP A 55 31.33 -2.32 -21.60
CA ASP A 55 32.19 -2.99 -22.62
C ASP A 55 31.44 -3.08 -23.97
N ALA A 56 31.98 -2.41 -24.99
CA ALA A 56 31.37 -2.35 -26.31
C ALA A 56 31.10 -3.75 -26.91
N ASN A 57 31.96 -4.73 -26.62
CA ASN A 57 31.78 -6.10 -27.10
C ASN A 57 30.62 -6.86 -26.45
N LYS A 58 30.05 -6.34 -25.36
CA LYS A 58 28.93 -6.93 -24.63
C LYS A 58 27.59 -6.25 -24.90
N LEU A 59 27.54 -5.28 -25.80
CA LEU A 59 26.33 -4.50 -26.10
C LEU A 59 25.25 -5.26 -26.89
N THR A 60 25.48 -6.53 -27.22
CA THR A 60 24.46 -7.44 -27.78
C THR A 60 23.69 -8.22 -26.71
N GLY A 61 24.04 -8.03 -25.43
CA GLY A 61 23.34 -8.67 -24.30
C GLY A 61 21.87 -8.23 -24.19
N LYS A 62 21.05 -9.07 -23.56
CA LYS A 62 19.64 -8.74 -23.27
C LYS A 62 19.56 -7.60 -22.25
N GLU A 63 18.87 -6.53 -22.59
CA GLU A 63 18.67 -5.39 -21.70
C GLU A 63 17.54 -5.65 -20.70
N VAL A 64 17.81 -5.49 -19.40
CA VAL A 64 16.85 -5.64 -18.31
C VAL A 64 16.78 -4.35 -17.52
N LEU A 65 15.60 -3.76 -17.43
CA LEU A 65 15.37 -2.54 -16.66
C LEU A 65 15.03 -2.86 -15.21
N ILE A 66 15.74 -2.24 -14.29
CA ILE A 66 15.44 -2.27 -12.84
C ILE A 66 14.87 -0.89 -12.47
N ILE A 67 13.62 -0.84 -12.06
CA ILE A 67 12.97 0.38 -11.53
C ILE A 67 12.87 0.26 -10.02
N GLY A 68 13.04 1.37 -9.29
CA GLY A 68 12.97 1.33 -7.84
C GLY A 68 12.56 2.64 -7.20
N THR A 69 12.12 2.55 -5.94
CA THR A 69 11.69 3.68 -5.10
C THR A 69 12.83 4.20 -4.23
N GLN A 70 14.02 4.30 -4.78
CA GLN A 70 15.19 4.78 -4.04
C GLN A 70 15.08 6.27 -3.71
N GLY A 71 15.57 6.67 -2.52
CA GLY A 71 15.66 8.06 -2.07
C GLY A 71 16.75 8.24 -1.02
N GLY A 72 17.17 9.49 -0.82
CA GLY A 72 18.28 9.83 0.07
C GLY A 72 19.66 9.59 -0.57
N ILE A 73 20.69 10.10 0.09
CA ILE A 73 22.10 10.01 -0.35
C ILE A 73 22.96 9.62 0.85
N ARG A 74 23.85 8.64 0.66
CA ARG A 74 24.87 8.27 1.62
C ARG A 74 26.26 8.44 1.03
N ALA A 75 27.23 8.78 1.88
CA ALA A 75 28.64 8.75 1.54
C ALA A 75 29.15 7.32 1.33
N GLY A 76 30.36 7.16 0.79
CA GLY A 76 30.96 5.85 0.55
C GLY A 76 31.18 5.00 1.81
N ASP A 77 31.25 5.65 2.98
CA ASP A 77 31.34 4.99 4.30
C ASP A 77 29.97 4.66 4.92
N GLY A 78 28.88 4.91 4.21
CA GLY A 78 27.51 4.63 4.63
C GLY A 78 26.84 5.71 5.49
N ARG A 79 27.54 6.81 5.83
CA ARG A 79 26.94 7.92 6.58
C ARG A 79 25.91 8.67 5.72
N PRO A 80 24.78 9.13 6.32
CA PRO A 80 23.80 9.92 5.60
C PRO A 80 24.37 11.29 5.21
N VAL A 81 24.28 11.63 3.92
CA VAL A 81 24.57 12.97 3.35
C VAL A 81 23.29 13.77 3.19
N ALA A 82 22.25 13.12 2.65
CA ALA A 82 20.90 13.65 2.60
C ALA A 82 19.90 12.54 2.96
N LEU A 83 18.91 12.88 3.79
CA LEU A 83 17.89 11.93 4.23
C LEU A 83 16.86 11.69 3.12
N GLY A 84 16.40 10.45 2.99
CA GLY A 84 15.19 10.11 2.24
C GLY A 84 13.94 10.34 3.09
N TYR A 85 12.77 10.17 2.47
CA TYR A 85 11.49 10.29 3.19
C TYR A 85 11.24 9.15 4.18
N HIS A 86 11.89 8.00 3.97
CA HIS A 86 11.76 6.81 4.82
C HIS A 86 13.11 6.10 5.00
N THR A 87 13.27 5.35 6.09
CA THR A 87 14.52 4.61 6.40
C THR A 87 14.89 3.55 5.35
N GLY A 88 13.92 3.06 4.58
CA GLY A 88 14.12 2.02 3.57
C GLY A 88 14.47 2.52 2.16
N HIS A 89 14.42 3.82 1.90
CA HIS A 89 14.50 4.31 0.51
C HIS A 89 15.92 4.22 -0.09
N TRP A 90 16.96 4.48 0.67
CA TRP A 90 18.32 4.35 0.16
C TRP A 90 18.69 2.87 -0.04
N GLU A 91 18.27 2.03 0.88
CA GLU A 91 18.57 0.59 0.92
C GLU A 91 18.00 -0.16 -0.29
N ILE A 92 16.92 0.34 -0.91
CA ILE A 92 16.39 -0.17 -2.19
C ILE A 92 17.50 -0.24 -3.26
N GLY A 93 18.39 0.75 -3.31
CA GLY A 93 19.55 0.76 -4.20
C GLY A 93 20.49 -0.43 -4.01
N MET A 94 20.59 -0.98 -2.80
CA MET A 94 21.42 -2.17 -2.54
C MET A 94 20.81 -3.42 -3.19
N GLN A 95 19.47 -3.60 -3.11
CA GLN A 95 18.78 -4.68 -3.82
C GLN A 95 18.88 -4.51 -5.34
N MET A 96 18.69 -3.29 -5.85
CA MET A 96 18.87 -2.99 -7.29
C MET A 96 20.29 -3.34 -7.75
N GLN A 97 21.31 -2.99 -6.95
CA GLN A 97 22.70 -3.35 -7.25
C GLN A 97 22.94 -4.86 -7.22
N ALA A 98 22.33 -5.58 -6.28
CA ALA A 98 22.42 -7.03 -6.20
C ALA A 98 21.80 -7.71 -7.43
N ALA A 99 20.62 -7.25 -7.87
CA ALA A 99 19.96 -7.70 -9.09
C ALA A 99 20.79 -7.37 -10.34
N ALA A 100 21.31 -6.14 -10.45
CA ALA A 100 22.15 -5.71 -11.58
C ALA A 100 23.40 -6.57 -11.74
N LYS A 101 24.11 -6.86 -10.65
CA LYS A 101 25.27 -7.75 -10.67
C LYS A 101 24.93 -9.17 -11.15
N GLU A 102 23.74 -9.67 -10.78
CA GLU A 102 23.29 -11.00 -11.23
C GLU A 102 22.93 -11.01 -12.71
N ILE A 103 22.25 -9.96 -13.21
CA ILE A 103 21.97 -9.79 -14.64
C ILE A 103 23.28 -9.77 -15.44
N THR A 104 24.27 -8.98 -15.00
CA THR A 104 25.59 -8.91 -15.65
C THR A 104 26.29 -10.26 -15.64
N ARG A 105 26.24 -11.02 -14.54
CA ARG A 105 26.83 -12.36 -14.45
C ARG A 105 26.23 -13.32 -15.48
N ASN A 106 24.95 -13.16 -15.78
CA ASN A 106 24.22 -13.96 -16.76
C ASN A 106 24.32 -13.41 -18.19
N GLY A 107 25.22 -12.44 -18.44
CA GLY A 107 25.49 -11.87 -19.79
C GLY A 107 24.47 -10.80 -20.23
N GLY A 108 23.57 -10.37 -19.37
CA GLY A 108 22.64 -9.29 -19.66
C GLY A 108 23.21 -7.90 -19.37
N ILE A 109 22.49 -6.87 -19.81
CA ILE A 109 22.81 -5.46 -19.60
C ILE A 109 21.76 -4.87 -18.64
N PRO A 110 22.10 -4.60 -17.37
CA PRO A 110 21.19 -3.98 -16.44
C PRO A 110 21.11 -2.47 -16.65
N PHE A 111 19.88 -1.94 -16.65
CA PHE A 111 19.59 -0.51 -16.56
C PHE A 111 18.91 -0.23 -15.23
N ALA A 112 19.13 0.95 -14.64
CA ALA A 112 18.48 1.35 -13.40
C ALA A 112 17.80 2.71 -13.57
N ALA A 113 16.55 2.81 -13.08
CA ALA A 113 15.79 4.06 -13.02
C ALA A 113 15.09 4.19 -11.66
N PHE A 114 14.94 5.43 -11.18
CA PHE A 114 14.48 5.70 -9.83
C PHE A 114 13.31 6.69 -9.84
N VAL A 115 12.33 6.43 -8.94
CA VAL A 115 11.27 7.37 -8.56
C VAL A 115 11.09 7.21 -7.07
N SER A 116 11.54 8.19 -6.27
CA SER A 116 11.33 8.14 -4.81
C SER A 116 9.86 8.24 -4.46
N ASP A 117 9.46 7.80 -3.28
CA ASP A 117 8.07 7.85 -2.82
C ASP A 117 7.91 8.57 -1.45
N PRO A 118 6.71 9.13 -1.16
CA PRO A 118 6.41 9.69 0.15
C PRO A 118 6.28 8.58 1.20
N CYS A 119 6.31 8.98 2.47
CA CYS A 119 6.02 8.10 3.60
C CYS A 119 4.76 8.59 4.31
N ASP A 120 3.68 7.80 4.31
CA ASP A 120 2.42 8.16 4.95
C ASP A 120 2.60 8.40 6.46
N GLY A 121 3.47 7.64 7.12
CA GLY A 121 3.79 7.88 8.53
C GLY A 121 4.41 9.26 8.80
N ARG A 122 5.17 9.82 7.86
CA ARG A 122 5.75 11.18 7.96
C ARG A 122 4.73 12.28 7.67
N SER A 123 3.82 12.04 6.74
CA SER A 123 2.80 13.02 6.34
C SER A 123 1.51 12.95 7.18
N GLN A 124 1.37 11.93 8.04
CA GLN A 124 0.19 11.72 8.87
C GLN A 124 -0.20 12.97 9.67
N GLY A 125 -1.47 13.40 9.55
CA GLY A 125 -1.99 14.59 10.20
C GLY A 125 -1.45 15.93 9.68
N THR A 126 -0.84 15.93 8.49
CA THR A 126 -0.38 17.13 7.78
C THR A 126 -0.99 17.20 6.39
N HIS A 127 -0.93 18.36 5.73
CA HIS A 127 -1.39 18.53 4.34
C HIS A 127 -0.62 17.67 3.33
N GLY A 128 0.60 17.18 3.67
CA GLY A 128 1.33 16.22 2.83
C GLY A 128 0.58 14.89 2.60
N MET A 129 -0.42 14.58 3.44
CA MET A 129 -1.26 13.39 3.26
C MET A 129 -2.21 13.52 2.06
N PHE A 130 -2.53 14.74 1.61
CA PHE A 130 -3.41 14.98 0.46
C PHE A 130 -2.83 14.43 -0.84
N ASP A 131 -1.51 14.37 -0.94
CA ASP A 131 -0.80 13.85 -2.11
C ASP A 131 -0.51 12.34 -2.05
N SER A 132 -0.79 11.69 -0.92
CA SER A 132 -0.42 10.28 -0.70
C SER A 132 -1.05 9.33 -1.74
N LEU A 133 -2.36 9.35 -1.91
CA LEU A 133 -3.02 8.46 -2.88
C LEU A 133 -2.88 8.95 -4.33
N PRO A 134 -2.97 10.26 -4.64
CA PRO A 134 -2.66 10.79 -5.96
C PRO A 134 -1.28 10.39 -6.47
N TYR A 135 -0.24 10.51 -5.63
CA TYR A 135 1.13 10.09 -5.95
C TYR A 135 1.19 8.66 -6.50
N ARG A 136 0.39 7.71 -5.96
CA ARG A 136 0.36 6.31 -6.45
C ARG A 136 0.09 6.25 -7.96
N ASN A 137 -0.88 7.02 -8.45
CA ASN A 137 -1.24 7.04 -9.86
C ASN A 137 -0.15 7.71 -10.70
N ASP A 138 0.38 8.83 -10.22
CA ASP A 138 1.40 9.60 -10.92
C ASP A 138 2.72 8.83 -11.01
N ALA A 139 3.16 8.21 -9.92
CA ALA A 139 4.35 7.36 -9.93
C ALA A 139 4.18 6.16 -10.86
N ALA A 140 3.01 5.53 -10.91
CA ALA A 140 2.75 4.44 -11.86
C ALA A 140 2.83 4.93 -13.32
N ILE A 141 2.37 6.15 -13.62
CA ILE A 141 2.51 6.76 -14.95
C ILE A 141 3.98 7.02 -15.26
N VAL A 142 4.74 7.59 -14.32
CA VAL A 142 6.17 7.87 -14.51
C VAL A 142 6.94 6.57 -14.73
N PHE A 143 6.74 5.54 -13.91
CA PHE A 143 7.36 4.22 -14.11
C PHE A 143 7.04 3.64 -15.50
N ARG A 144 5.79 3.67 -15.94
CA ARG A 144 5.41 3.20 -17.29
C ARG A 144 6.11 3.97 -18.40
N ARG A 145 6.28 5.29 -18.25
CA ARG A 145 7.03 6.12 -19.21
C ARG A 145 8.50 5.74 -19.25
N LEU A 146 9.14 5.58 -18.08
CA LEU A 146 10.54 5.13 -17.97
C LEU A 146 10.73 3.74 -18.62
N ILE A 147 9.83 2.79 -18.34
CA ILE A 147 9.88 1.45 -18.95
C ILE A 147 9.81 1.55 -20.48
N ARG A 148 8.88 2.32 -21.03
CA ARG A 148 8.74 2.49 -22.48
C ARG A 148 9.88 3.27 -23.12
N SER A 149 10.59 4.12 -22.35
CA SER A 149 11.74 4.89 -22.85
C SER A 149 13.00 4.07 -23.08
N LEU A 150 13.03 2.81 -22.62
CA LEU A 150 14.05 1.83 -23.02
C LEU A 150 13.41 0.82 -24.01
N PRO A 151 13.37 1.11 -25.31
CA PRO A 151 12.60 0.32 -26.28
C PRO A 151 13.14 -1.09 -26.48
N THR A 152 14.42 -1.31 -26.24
CA THR A 152 15.14 -2.58 -26.39
C THR A 152 15.06 -3.51 -25.18
N ARG A 153 14.42 -3.07 -24.10
CA ARG A 153 14.24 -3.87 -22.88
C ARG A 153 13.57 -5.22 -23.15
N ARG A 154 14.09 -6.26 -22.52
CA ARG A 154 13.54 -7.63 -22.58
C ARG A 154 12.68 -7.98 -21.37
N ALA A 155 12.98 -7.37 -20.20
CA ALA A 155 12.29 -7.64 -18.96
C ALA A 155 12.36 -6.43 -18.01
N VAL A 156 11.52 -6.43 -16.96
CA VAL A 156 11.50 -5.36 -15.94
C VAL A 156 11.49 -5.96 -14.53
N ILE A 157 12.38 -5.46 -13.67
CA ILE A 157 12.39 -5.75 -12.24
C ILE A 157 11.94 -4.49 -11.49
N GLY A 158 10.89 -4.56 -10.69
CA GLY A 158 10.50 -3.50 -9.78
C GLY A 158 11.06 -3.77 -8.38
N VAL A 159 11.62 -2.77 -7.72
CA VAL A 159 12.14 -2.87 -6.34
C VAL A 159 11.51 -1.74 -5.51
N ALA A 160 10.67 -2.07 -4.55
CA ALA A 160 9.90 -1.06 -3.82
C ALA A 160 9.61 -1.47 -2.37
N THR A 161 9.34 -0.50 -1.49
CA THR A 161 9.16 -0.76 -0.07
C THR A 161 8.01 -0.04 0.63
N CYS A 162 7.60 1.16 0.24
CA CYS A 162 6.68 2.00 1.01
C CYS A 162 5.22 1.93 0.56
N ASP A 163 4.35 2.61 1.32
CA ASP A 163 2.87 2.52 1.23
C ASP A 163 2.29 2.85 -0.14
N LYS A 164 2.95 3.71 -0.91
CA LYS A 164 2.51 4.12 -2.25
C LYS A 164 3.45 3.67 -3.36
N GLY A 165 4.75 3.58 -3.08
CA GLY A 165 5.74 3.10 -4.05
C GLY A 165 5.51 1.64 -4.46
N LEU A 166 5.20 0.76 -3.49
CA LEU A 166 4.88 -0.64 -3.79
C LEU A 166 3.64 -0.78 -4.71
N PRO A 167 2.46 -0.22 -4.36
CA PRO A 167 1.30 -0.29 -5.25
C PRO A 167 1.55 0.37 -6.61
N ALA A 168 2.23 1.53 -6.65
CA ALA A 168 2.56 2.21 -7.90
C ALA A 168 3.44 1.34 -8.81
N THR A 169 4.44 0.68 -8.23
CA THR A 169 5.31 -0.25 -8.96
C THR A 169 4.50 -1.45 -9.47
N MET A 170 3.65 -2.07 -8.64
CA MET A 170 2.79 -3.18 -9.08
C MET A 170 1.85 -2.76 -10.22
N ILE A 171 1.21 -1.58 -10.14
CA ILE A 171 0.37 -1.05 -11.21
C ILE A 171 1.17 -0.83 -12.50
N ALA A 172 2.39 -0.32 -12.38
CA ALA A 172 3.25 -0.12 -13.55
C ALA A 172 3.67 -1.44 -14.20
N LEU A 173 4.09 -2.43 -13.40
CA LEU A 173 4.46 -3.77 -13.88
C LEU A 173 3.26 -4.49 -14.48
N ALA A 174 2.09 -4.43 -13.82
CA ALA A 174 0.84 -5.03 -14.28
C ALA A 174 0.43 -4.56 -15.69
N SER A 175 0.74 -3.30 -16.02
CA SER A 175 0.44 -2.73 -17.35
C SER A 175 1.40 -3.19 -18.46
N MET A 176 2.47 -3.90 -18.12
CA MET A 176 3.48 -4.38 -19.08
C MET A 176 3.13 -5.80 -19.57
N HIS A 177 1.95 -5.94 -20.16
CA HIS A 177 1.32 -7.22 -20.48
C HIS A 177 2.22 -8.18 -21.26
N ASP A 178 3.00 -7.66 -22.21
CA ASP A 178 3.80 -8.44 -23.16
C ASP A 178 5.29 -8.56 -22.75
N LEU A 179 5.61 -8.18 -21.50
CA LEU A 179 6.96 -8.28 -20.94
C LEU A 179 6.99 -9.20 -19.73
N PRO A 180 8.06 -9.96 -19.53
CA PRO A 180 8.35 -10.55 -18.23
C PRO A 180 8.56 -9.47 -17.17
N THR A 181 7.85 -9.51 -16.09
CA THR A 181 8.05 -8.59 -14.96
C THR A 181 8.08 -9.31 -13.63
N ILE A 182 8.82 -8.77 -12.68
CA ILE A 182 8.92 -9.30 -11.32
C ILE A 182 9.05 -8.15 -10.31
N LEU A 183 8.42 -8.29 -9.14
CA LEU A 183 8.61 -7.40 -8.01
C LEU A 183 9.59 -8.00 -6.99
N VAL A 184 10.54 -7.20 -6.54
CA VAL A 184 11.41 -7.48 -5.39
C VAL A 184 10.89 -6.66 -4.20
N PRO A 185 10.33 -7.30 -3.17
CA PRO A 185 9.89 -6.60 -1.97
C PRO A 185 11.09 -5.99 -1.21
N GLY A 186 10.93 -4.75 -0.76
CA GLY A 186 11.95 -4.05 0.04
C GLY A 186 12.13 -4.62 1.46
N GLY A 187 11.24 -5.51 1.88
CA GLY A 187 11.32 -6.20 3.16
C GLY A 187 10.75 -5.40 4.34
N ALA A 188 11.08 -5.81 5.55
CA ALA A 188 10.62 -5.21 6.80
C ALA A 188 11.80 -4.74 7.66
N THR A 189 11.65 -3.57 8.27
CA THR A 189 12.54 -3.06 9.31
C THR A 189 12.44 -3.95 10.56
N LEU A 190 13.54 -4.20 11.25
CA LEU A 190 13.54 -4.97 12.49
C LEU A 190 12.95 -4.14 13.65
N PRO A 191 12.23 -4.77 14.59
CA PRO A 191 11.84 -4.13 15.83
C PRO A 191 13.07 -3.87 16.71
N PRO A 192 13.03 -2.87 17.61
CA PRO A 192 14.11 -2.64 18.56
C PRO A 192 14.19 -3.78 19.58
N THR A 193 15.40 -4.08 20.06
CA THR A 193 15.60 -5.03 21.16
C THR A 193 15.03 -4.52 22.48
N VAL A 194 15.02 -3.21 22.66
CA VAL A 194 14.43 -2.52 23.82
C VAL A 194 13.65 -1.31 23.31
N GLY A 195 12.36 -1.26 23.62
CA GLY A 195 11.47 -0.18 23.18
C GLY A 195 10.22 -0.69 22.49
N GLU A 196 9.63 0.16 21.67
CA GLU A 196 8.36 -0.09 20.99
C GLU A 196 8.51 0.06 19.47
N ASP A 197 7.60 -0.56 18.72
CA ASP A 197 7.57 -0.47 17.28
C ASP A 197 7.16 0.94 16.76
N ALA A 198 7.46 1.20 15.48
CA ALA A 198 7.19 2.50 14.85
C ALA A 198 5.69 2.87 14.80
N GLY A 199 4.78 1.92 14.87
CA GLY A 199 3.33 2.19 14.94
C GLY A 199 2.94 2.84 16.28
N LYS A 200 3.58 2.45 17.37
CA LYS A 200 3.34 3.04 18.69
C LYS A 200 3.90 4.45 18.82
N VAL A 201 4.92 4.82 18.06
CA VAL A 201 5.45 6.20 18.02
C VAL A 201 4.36 7.21 17.67
N GLN A 202 3.45 6.86 16.79
CA GLN A 202 2.33 7.73 16.41
C GLN A 202 1.36 8.01 17.58
N THR A 203 1.42 7.22 18.66
CA THR A 203 0.59 7.40 19.85
C THR A 203 1.28 8.21 20.95
N ILE A 204 2.56 8.51 20.83
CA ILE A 204 3.36 9.15 21.89
C ILE A 204 2.73 10.46 22.36
N GLY A 205 2.26 11.31 21.45
CA GLY A 205 1.64 12.58 21.79
C GLY A 205 0.36 12.42 22.63
N ALA A 206 -0.49 11.48 22.25
CA ALA A 206 -1.72 11.18 23.03
C ALA A 206 -1.39 10.58 24.40
N ARG A 207 -0.44 9.66 24.49
CA ARG A 207 0.02 9.04 25.74
C ARG A 207 0.67 10.07 26.68
N PHE A 208 1.47 10.99 26.13
CA PHE A 208 2.04 12.10 26.92
C PHE A 208 0.93 13.02 27.44
N ALA A 209 -0.04 13.39 26.61
CA ALA A 209 -1.17 14.24 27.03
C ALA A 209 -2.05 13.60 28.12
N ASN A 210 -2.09 12.25 28.16
CA ASN A 210 -2.81 11.49 29.18
C ASN A 210 -1.90 11.02 30.36
N HIS A 211 -0.72 11.60 30.51
CA HIS A 211 0.24 11.30 31.58
C HIS A 211 0.72 9.84 31.66
N GLU A 212 0.61 9.10 30.54
CA GLU A 212 1.11 7.71 30.44
C GLU A 212 2.61 7.62 30.19
N LEU A 213 3.22 8.70 29.69
CA LEU A 213 4.65 8.81 29.39
C LEU A 213 5.19 10.15 29.87
N SER A 214 6.39 10.14 30.43
CA SER A 214 7.20 11.35 30.58
C SER A 214 7.79 11.81 29.23
N LEU A 215 8.25 13.06 29.18
CA LEU A 215 8.92 13.60 27.99
C LEU A 215 10.19 12.80 27.64
N GLN A 216 10.94 12.36 28.67
CA GLN A 216 12.15 11.58 28.48
C GLN A 216 11.86 10.20 27.90
N GLU A 217 10.91 9.47 28.45
CA GLU A 217 10.48 8.17 27.93
C GLU A 217 9.97 8.28 26.49
N ALA A 218 9.14 9.29 26.20
CA ALA A 218 8.66 9.56 24.85
C ALA A 218 9.80 9.80 23.85
N ALA A 219 10.82 10.58 24.24
CA ALA A 219 11.99 10.87 23.40
C ALA A 219 12.84 9.62 23.16
N GLU A 220 13.04 8.78 24.17
CA GLU A 220 13.81 7.54 24.06
C GLU A 220 13.10 6.48 23.19
N LEU A 221 11.80 6.27 23.40
CA LEU A 221 10.98 5.35 22.59
C LEU A 221 10.95 5.78 21.12
N GLY A 222 10.73 7.07 20.87
CA GLY A 222 10.71 7.62 19.52
C GLY A 222 12.04 7.45 18.79
N CYS A 223 13.16 7.66 19.48
CA CYS A 223 14.50 7.53 18.90
C CYS A 223 14.81 6.08 18.44
N ARG A 224 14.32 5.08 19.16
CA ARG A 224 14.69 3.66 18.95
C ARG A 224 13.76 2.91 18.01
N ALA A 225 12.58 3.44 17.73
CA ALA A 225 11.49 2.69 17.08
C ALA A 225 11.82 2.17 15.67
N CYS A 226 12.56 2.92 14.84
CA CYS A 226 13.06 2.46 13.55
C CYS A 226 14.44 1.83 13.74
N ALA A 227 14.50 0.61 14.24
CA ALA A 227 15.71 0.01 14.81
C ALA A 227 16.75 -0.45 13.79
N SER A 228 16.37 -0.75 12.56
CA SER A 228 17.31 -1.09 11.49
C SER A 228 17.05 -0.26 10.24
N PRO A 229 18.08 0.01 9.41
CA PRO A 229 17.89 0.62 8.11
C PRO A 229 17.20 -0.35 7.15
N GLY A 230 16.46 0.19 6.17
CA GLY A 230 15.82 -0.58 5.13
C GLY A 230 14.42 -1.08 5.49
N GLY A 231 13.70 -1.56 4.47
CA GLY A 231 12.40 -2.17 4.60
C GLY A 231 11.23 -1.21 4.87
N GLY A 232 10.03 -1.78 4.92
CA GLY A 232 8.81 -1.15 5.42
C GLY A 232 8.69 -1.26 6.93
N CYS A 233 7.54 -0.84 7.49
CA CYS A 233 7.31 -0.87 8.94
C CYS A 233 7.26 -2.29 9.53
N GLN A 234 7.53 -2.40 10.84
CA GLN A 234 7.53 -3.66 11.61
C GLN A 234 6.13 -4.26 11.82
N PHE A 235 5.08 -3.52 11.53
CA PHE A 235 3.69 -3.96 11.61
C PHE A 235 3.08 -4.15 10.22
N LEU A 236 1.99 -4.91 10.14
CA LEU A 236 1.30 -5.19 8.89
C LEU A 236 0.39 -4.01 8.49
N GLY A 237 1.01 -2.90 8.14
CA GLY A 237 0.38 -1.75 7.48
C GLY A 237 0.34 -1.94 5.97
N THR A 238 0.14 -0.85 5.23
CA THR A 238 0.02 -0.88 3.77
C THR A 238 1.30 -1.37 3.09
N ALA A 239 2.48 -0.95 3.56
CA ALA A 239 3.76 -1.40 3.03
C ALA A 239 3.96 -2.92 3.15
N GLY A 240 3.72 -3.49 4.35
CA GLY A 240 3.81 -4.94 4.57
C GLY A 240 2.76 -5.73 3.79
N THR A 241 1.50 -5.26 3.81
CA THR A 241 0.41 -5.93 3.08
C THR A 241 0.62 -5.90 1.57
N SER A 242 1.18 -4.82 1.02
CA SER A 242 1.48 -4.74 -0.42
C SER A 242 2.53 -5.78 -0.86
N GLN A 243 3.52 -6.07 -0.01
CA GLN A 243 4.48 -7.16 -0.27
C GLN A 243 3.80 -8.52 -0.26
N VAL A 244 2.94 -8.78 0.73
CA VAL A 244 2.15 -10.01 0.84
C VAL A 244 1.25 -10.20 -0.39
N VAL A 245 0.59 -9.16 -0.83
CA VAL A 245 -0.26 -9.15 -2.04
C VAL A 245 0.56 -9.39 -3.31
N ALA A 246 1.74 -8.78 -3.45
CA ALA A 246 2.61 -9.01 -4.60
C ALA A 246 3.03 -10.48 -4.75
N GLU A 247 3.34 -11.15 -3.64
CA GLU A 247 3.66 -12.57 -3.63
C GLU A 247 2.42 -13.43 -3.94
N ALA A 248 1.26 -13.07 -3.39
CA ALA A 248 -0.01 -13.76 -3.63
C ALA A 248 -0.51 -13.65 -5.08
N LEU A 249 -0.22 -12.52 -5.75
CA LEU A 249 -0.45 -12.31 -7.18
C LEU A 249 0.46 -13.18 -8.08
N GLY A 250 1.46 -13.85 -7.50
CA GLY A 250 2.51 -14.51 -8.25
C GLY A 250 3.52 -13.56 -8.89
N LEU A 251 3.49 -12.25 -8.55
CA LEU A 251 4.35 -11.21 -9.11
C LEU A 251 5.70 -11.09 -8.37
N ALA A 252 5.84 -11.66 -7.18
CA ALA A 252 7.07 -11.78 -6.41
C ALA A 252 7.39 -13.24 -6.10
N LEU A 253 8.65 -13.55 -5.80
CA LEU A 253 9.08 -14.92 -5.50
C LEU A 253 8.42 -15.45 -4.22
N PRO A 254 8.10 -16.75 -4.16
CA PRO A 254 7.65 -17.38 -2.92
C PRO A 254 8.61 -17.14 -1.76
N HIS A 255 8.06 -16.77 -0.59
CA HIS A 255 8.80 -16.45 0.61
C HIS A 255 9.77 -15.27 0.43
N SER A 256 9.29 -14.20 -0.20
CA SER A 256 10.02 -12.94 -0.38
C SER A 256 9.41 -11.78 0.40
N ALA A 257 8.09 -11.79 0.61
CA ALA A 257 7.38 -10.76 1.36
C ALA A 257 7.81 -10.73 2.83
N LEU A 258 7.91 -9.52 3.40
CA LEU A 258 8.27 -9.28 4.80
C LEU A 258 9.68 -9.75 5.21
N VAL A 259 10.55 -10.02 4.25
CA VAL A 259 11.93 -10.41 4.50
C VAL A 259 12.65 -9.35 5.36
N PRO A 260 13.44 -9.73 6.38
CA PRO A 260 14.18 -8.77 7.18
C PRO A 260 15.20 -8.02 6.34
N SER A 261 15.06 -6.69 6.25
CA SER A 261 15.90 -5.84 5.42
C SER A 261 17.36 -5.76 5.96
N GLY A 262 18.29 -5.49 5.04
CA GLY A 262 19.71 -5.36 5.38
C GLY A 262 20.46 -6.69 5.62
N GLN A 263 19.78 -7.84 5.54
CA GLN A 263 20.37 -9.16 5.75
C GLN A 263 20.75 -9.88 4.45
N ALA A 264 21.54 -10.93 4.54
CA ALA A 264 22.01 -11.69 3.38
C ALA A 264 20.86 -12.27 2.53
N VAL A 265 19.81 -12.78 3.19
CA VAL A 265 18.62 -13.33 2.54
C VAL A 265 17.88 -12.27 1.71
N TRP A 266 17.82 -11.05 2.19
CA TRP A 266 17.18 -9.92 1.52
C TRP A 266 17.87 -9.55 0.20
N LEU A 267 19.22 -9.54 0.17
CA LEU A 267 19.99 -9.35 -1.06
C LEU A 267 19.90 -10.57 -1.98
N GLU A 268 19.85 -11.78 -1.43
CA GLU A 268 19.73 -13.00 -2.23
C GLU A 268 18.38 -13.09 -2.94
N ILE A 269 17.30 -12.63 -2.34
CA ILE A 269 15.98 -12.55 -3.01
C ILE A 269 16.07 -11.65 -4.26
N ALA A 270 16.78 -10.53 -4.20
CA ALA A 270 16.98 -9.68 -5.37
C ALA A 270 17.77 -10.39 -6.51
N ARG A 271 18.81 -11.17 -6.16
CA ARG A 271 19.54 -12.01 -7.14
C ARG A 271 18.64 -13.12 -7.70
N GLN A 272 17.89 -13.81 -6.85
CA GLN A 272 16.95 -14.84 -7.27
C GLN A 272 15.89 -14.29 -8.23
N SER A 273 15.39 -13.08 -7.96
CA SER A 273 14.44 -12.39 -8.84
C SER A 273 15.04 -12.04 -10.20
N ALA A 274 16.31 -11.64 -10.23
CA ALA A 274 17.02 -11.40 -11.49
C ALA A 274 17.19 -12.69 -12.33
N ARG A 275 17.47 -13.83 -11.68
CA ARG A 275 17.47 -15.14 -12.35
C ARG A 275 16.09 -15.53 -12.86
N ALA A 276 15.07 -15.36 -12.03
CA ALA A 276 13.70 -15.71 -12.40
C ALA A 276 13.19 -14.91 -13.61
N VAL A 277 13.39 -13.58 -13.63
CA VAL A 277 12.94 -12.77 -14.76
C VAL A 277 13.68 -13.10 -16.07
N SER A 278 14.95 -13.48 -15.98
CA SER A 278 15.71 -13.95 -17.16
C SER A 278 15.17 -15.28 -17.68
N GLU A 279 14.75 -16.17 -16.78
CA GLU A 279 14.14 -17.44 -17.15
C GLU A 279 12.74 -17.25 -17.75
N LEU A 280 11.95 -16.32 -17.23
CA LEU A 280 10.66 -15.96 -17.85
C LEU A 280 10.84 -15.47 -19.28
N ASP A 281 11.83 -14.59 -19.56
CA ASP A 281 12.14 -14.13 -20.90
C ASP A 281 12.57 -15.27 -21.83
N ASN A 282 13.38 -16.22 -21.33
CA ASN A 282 13.81 -17.38 -22.11
C ASN A 282 12.63 -18.31 -22.47
N ARG A 283 11.63 -18.43 -21.58
CA ARG A 283 10.45 -19.27 -21.78
C ARG A 283 9.29 -18.54 -22.46
N GLY A 284 9.41 -17.24 -22.71
CA GLY A 284 8.35 -16.43 -23.30
C GLY A 284 7.14 -16.23 -22.38
N ILE A 285 7.31 -16.36 -21.06
CA ILE A 285 6.26 -16.11 -20.07
C ILE A 285 6.23 -14.62 -19.74
N THR A 286 5.07 -14.00 -19.88
CA THR A 286 4.88 -12.57 -19.72
C THR A 286 3.99 -12.25 -18.52
N THR A 287 3.86 -10.97 -18.21
CA THR A 287 2.99 -10.49 -17.11
C THR A 287 1.53 -10.90 -17.32
N ARG A 288 1.05 -10.97 -18.57
CA ARG A 288 -0.31 -11.40 -18.92
C ARG A 288 -0.60 -12.84 -18.50
N ASP A 289 0.40 -13.71 -18.57
CA ASP A 289 0.25 -15.13 -18.20
C ASP A 289 0.16 -15.30 -16.68
N ILE A 290 0.70 -14.35 -15.91
CA ILE A 290 0.78 -14.37 -14.44
C ILE A 290 -0.43 -13.63 -13.82
N LEU A 291 -0.64 -12.37 -14.23
CA LEU A 291 -1.71 -11.53 -13.67
C LEU A 291 -3.04 -11.80 -14.38
N THR A 292 -3.80 -12.69 -13.80
CA THR A 292 -5.12 -13.13 -14.25
C THR A 292 -6.16 -12.92 -13.15
N ASP A 293 -7.46 -13.09 -13.46
CA ASP A 293 -8.53 -13.03 -12.46
C ASP A 293 -8.30 -14.03 -11.31
N LYS A 294 -7.69 -15.19 -11.58
CA LYS A 294 -7.29 -16.18 -10.56
C LYS A 294 -6.22 -15.64 -9.62
N ALA A 295 -5.24 -14.92 -10.14
CA ALA A 295 -4.20 -14.28 -9.35
C ALA A 295 -4.80 -13.14 -8.47
N ILE A 296 -5.72 -12.35 -9.01
CA ILE A 296 -6.44 -11.31 -8.26
C ILE A 296 -7.25 -11.94 -7.11
N GLU A 297 -7.98 -13.03 -7.37
CA GLU A 297 -8.72 -13.74 -6.31
C GLU A 297 -7.80 -14.31 -5.24
N ASN A 298 -6.68 -14.94 -5.61
CA ASN A 298 -5.66 -15.39 -4.65
C ASN A 298 -5.14 -14.23 -3.78
N ALA A 299 -4.89 -13.07 -4.38
CA ALA A 299 -4.45 -11.88 -3.64
C ALA A 299 -5.49 -11.40 -2.62
N MET A 300 -6.78 -11.40 -2.98
CA MET A 300 -7.88 -11.07 -2.06
C MET A 300 -7.99 -12.08 -0.91
N VAL A 301 -7.86 -13.36 -1.20
CA VAL A 301 -7.89 -14.44 -0.21
C VAL A 301 -6.73 -14.31 0.78
N ILE A 302 -5.53 -14.09 0.29
CA ILE A 302 -4.34 -13.90 1.15
C ILE A 302 -4.44 -12.61 1.95
N HIS A 303 -4.93 -11.51 1.37
CA HIS A 303 -5.21 -10.27 2.09
C HIS A 303 -6.13 -10.52 3.31
N ALA A 304 -7.22 -11.25 3.11
CA ALA A 304 -8.16 -11.60 4.17
C ALA A 304 -7.52 -12.51 5.25
N ALA A 305 -6.75 -13.52 4.85
CA ALA A 305 -6.09 -14.46 5.76
C ALA A 305 -4.99 -13.79 6.61
N PHE A 306 -4.30 -12.79 6.08
CA PHE A 306 -3.32 -11.99 6.83
C PHE A 306 -3.97 -10.92 7.73
N GLY A 307 -5.22 -10.54 7.47
CA GLY A 307 -5.82 -9.36 8.10
C GLY A 307 -5.17 -8.07 7.62
N GLY A 308 -4.98 -7.95 6.32
CA GLY A 308 -4.23 -6.88 5.68
C GLY A 308 -4.83 -5.49 5.82
N SER A 309 -4.05 -4.48 5.42
CA SER A 309 -4.45 -3.07 5.43
C SER A 309 -5.64 -2.81 4.51
N THR A 310 -6.60 -2.00 4.97
CA THR A 310 -7.76 -1.56 4.19
C THR A 310 -7.39 -0.72 2.96
N ASN A 311 -6.19 -0.14 2.91
CA ASN A 311 -5.69 0.53 1.71
C ASN A 311 -5.60 -0.40 0.49
N LEU A 312 -5.42 -1.71 0.69
CA LEU A 312 -5.38 -2.68 -0.41
C LEU A 312 -6.75 -2.85 -1.10
N LEU A 313 -7.84 -2.44 -0.46
CA LEU A 313 -9.17 -2.34 -1.09
C LEU A 313 -9.20 -1.28 -2.21
N LEU A 314 -8.22 -0.37 -2.24
CA LEU A 314 -7.99 0.58 -3.34
C LEU A 314 -6.89 0.07 -4.29
N HIS A 315 -5.88 -0.61 -3.76
CA HIS A 315 -4.70 -0.96 -4.55
C HIS A 315 -4.91 -2.23 -5.39
N ILE A 316 -5.57 -3.27 -4.87
CA ILE A 316 -5.88 -4.49 -5.64
C ILE A 316 -6.79 -4.18 -6.83
N PRO A 317 -7.90 -3.41 -6.71
CA PRO A 317 -8.68 -2.97 -7.87
C PRO A 317 -7.86 -2.20 -8.91
N ALA A 318 -6.95 -1.33 -8.47
CA ALA A 318 -6.09 -0.58 -9.39
C ALA A 318 -5.07 -1.47 -10.13
N ILE A 319 -4.54 -2.51 -9.46
CA ILE A 319 -3.67 -3.52 -10.09
C ILE A 319 -4.48 -4.36 -11.09
N ALA A 320 -5.69 -4.81 -10.71
CA ALA A 320 -6.58 -5.56 -11.59
C ALA A 320 -6.91 -4.77 -12.86
N HIS A 321 -7.27 -3.49 -12.72
CA HIS A 321 -7.48 -2.60 -13.87
C HIS A 321 -6.24 -2.51 -14.76
N ALA A 322 -5.06 -2.29 -14.18
CA ALA A 322 -3.81 -2.18 -14.92
C ALA A 322 -3.42 -3.48 -15.64
N ALA A 323 -3.78 -4.63 -15.08
CA ALA A 323 -3.57 -5.95 -15.69
C ALA A 323 -4.63 -6.31 -16.75
N GLY A 324 -5.69 -5.52 -16.91
CA GLY A 324 -6.83 -5.85 -17.77
C GLY A 324 -7.72 -6.97 -17.21
N CYS A 325 -7.67 -7.18 -15.89
CA CYS A 325 -8.48 -8.15 -15.16
C CYS A 325 -9.81 -7.55 -14.67
N THR A 326 -10.71 -8.41 -14.21
CA THR A 326 -11.96 -8.01 -13.56
C THR A 326 -11.65 -7.22 -12.28
N ILE A 327 -12.18 -6.00 -12.18
CA ILE A 327 -12.00 -5.15 -10.99
C ILE A 327 -12.92 -5.67 -9.87
N PRO A 328 -12.39 -6.07 -8.70
CA PRO A 328 -13.21 -6.49 -7.57
C PRO A 328 -14.14 -5.36 -7.07
N ASP A 329 -15.39 -5.70 -6.80
CA ASP A 329 -16.38 -4.84 -6.17
C ASP A 329 -16.60 -5.21 -4.69
N VAL A 330 -17.49 -4.48 -3.99
CA VAL A 330 -17.82 -4.70 -2.58
C VAL A 330 -18.39 -6.12 -2.33
N GLU A 331 -19.15 -6.65 -3.29
CA GLU A 331 -19.71 -8.00 -3.17
C GLU A 331 -18.63 -9.09 -3.24
N HIS A 332 -17.66 -8.94 -4.16
CA HIS A 332 -16.49 -9.82 -4.22
C HIS A 332 -15.70 -9.79 -2.90
N TRP A 333 -15.40 -8.61 -2.37
CA TRP A 333 -14.72 -8.44 -1.10
C TRP A 333 -15.48 -9.07 0.06
N THR A 334 -16.80 -8.86 0.13
CA THR A 334 -17.66 -9.44 1.15
C THR A 334 -17.63 -10.96 1.10
N ARG A 335 -17.77 -11.56 -0.09
CA ARG A 335 -17.74 -13.01 -0.31
C ARG A 335 -16.42 -13.62 0.14
N VAL A 336 -15.29 -13.02 -0.23
CA VAL A 336 -13.95 -13.50 0.15
C VAL A 336 -13.78 -13.43 1.66
N ASN A 337 -14.06 -12.29 2.29
CA ASN A 337 -13.83 -12.10 3.72
C ASN A 337 -14.71 -13.02 4.59
N ARG A 338 -15.92 -13.36 4.16
CA ARG A 338 -16.79 -14.31 4.87
C ARG A 338 -16.28 -15.76 4.82
N ARG A 339 -15.55 -16.14 3.76
CA ARG A 339 -15.08 -17.52 3.55
C ARG A 339 -13.70 -17.77 4.13
N VAL A 340 -12.86 -16.74 4.21
CA VAL A 340 -11.44 -16.86 4.52
C VAL A 340 -11.20 -16.57 6.00
N PRO A 341 -10.70 -17.56 6.79
CA PRO A 341 -10.31 -17.31 8.16
C PRO A 341 -9.04 -16.44 8.22
N ARG A 342 -8.90 -15.62 9.25
CA ARG A 342 -7.62 -14.98 9.54
C ARG A 342 -6.69 -15.99 10.20
N LEU A 343 -5.49 -16.15 9.64
CA LEU A 343 -4.51 -17.16 10.07
C LEU A 343 -3.24 -16.52 10.67
N VAL A 344 -3.07 -15.20 10.59
CA VAL A 344 -1.81 -14.55 10.97
C VAL A 344 -2.01 -13.66 12.20
N SER A 345 -1.15 -13.88 13.20
CA SER A 345 -1.13 -13.15 14.46
C SER A 345 0.03 -12.15 14.49
N VAL A 346 -0.15 -11.01 13.80
CA VAL A 346 0.87 -9.94 13.74
C VAL A 346 0.26 -8.59 14.07
N LEU A 347 1.10 -7.65 14.52
CA LEU A 347 0.72 -6.26 14.68
C LEU A 347 0.08 -5.71 13.37
N PRO A 348 -1.01 -4.92 13.45
CA PRO A 348 -1.77 -4.50 14.63
C PRO A 348 -2.93 -5.44 14.98
N ASN A 349 -3.12 -6.52 14.25
CA ASN A 349 -4.34 -7.35 14.29
C ASN A 349 -4.24 -8.60 15.18
N GLY A 350 -3.28 -8.66 16.11
CA GLY A 350 -3.12 -9.75 17.12
C GLY A 350 -3.92 -11.03 16.91
N PRO A 351 -4.00 -11.99 17.80
CA PRO A 351 -4.04 -11.80 19.26
C PRO A 351 -2.70 -11.60 19.95
N ASP A 352 -1.61 -12.15 19.39
CA ASP A 352 -0.32 -12.13 20.09
C ASP A 352 0.62 -11.01 19.62
N TYR A 353 0.20 -10.18 18.66
CA TYR A 353 0.87 -8.95 18.21
C TYR A 353 2.35 -9.08 17.82
N HIS A 354 2.71 -10.18 17.15
CA HIS A 354 4.07 -10.39 16.66
C HIS A 354 4.49 -9.33 15.63
N PRO A 355 5.75 -8.90 15.56
CA PRO A 355 6.26 -8.10 14.45
C PRO A 355 6.27 -8.89 13.14
N THR A 356 6.15 -8.18 12.01
CA THR A 356 6.01 -8.81 10.68
C THR A 356 7.18 -9.73 10.30
N VAL A 357 8.39 -9.46 10.79
CA VAL A 357 9.56 -10.32 10.56
C VAL A 357 9.35 -11.74 11.11
N ARG A 358 8.57 -11.90 12.20
CA ARG A 358 8.23 -13.23 12.71
C ARG A 358 7.29 -13.99 11.77
N ALA A 359 6.41 -13.30 11.04
CA ALA A 359 5.61 -13.93 10.00
C ALA A 359 6.50 -14.48 8.87
N PHE A 360 7.52 -13.74 8.44
CA PHE A 360 8.52 -14.25 7.50
C PHE A 360 9.22 -15.51 8.03
N LEU A 361 9.74 -15.48 9.25
CA LEU A 361 10.41 -16.63 9.87
C LEU A 361 9.47 -17.82 10.10
N ALA A 362 8.20 -17.58 10.39
CA ALA A 362 7.18 -18.63 10.54
C ALA A 362 6.84 -19.33 9.22
N GLY A 363 7.26 -18.78 8.09
CA GLY A 363 7.09 -19.35 6.76
C GLY A 363 6.45 -18.41 5.74
N GLY A 364 6.03 -17.22 6.15
CA GLY A 364 5.55 -16.17 5.24
C GLY A 364 4.27 -16.52 4.48
N VAL A 365 4.11 -15.90 3.33
CA VAL A 365 2.94 -16.10 2.46
C VAL A 365 2.76 -17.57 2.04
N PRO A 366 3.81 -18.33 1.65
CA PRO A 366 3.61 -19.72 1.24
C PRO A 366 3.08 -20.61 2.36
N GLU A 367 3.42 -20.34 3.64
CA GLU A 367 2.87 -21.11 4.76
C GLU A 367 1.37 -20.86 4.94
N VAL A 368 0.94 -19.60 4.82
CA VAL A 368 -0.49 -19.27 4.83
C VAL A 368 -1.20 -19.92 3.64
N MET A 369 -0.56 -19.89 2.46
CA MET A 369 -1.11 -20.53 1.26
C MET A 369 -1.24 -22.06 1.40
N LEU A 370 -0.35 -22.74 2.11
CA LEU A 370 -0.50 -24.16 2.41
C LEU A 370 -1.81 -24.43 3.16
N HIS A 371 -2.07 -23.67 4.22
CA HIS A 371 -3.32 -23.82 4.98
C HIS A 371 -4.57 -23.51 4.14
N LEU A 372 -4.49 -22.49 3.29
CA LEU A 372 -5.61 -22.11 2.41
C LEU A 372 -5.81 -23.10 1.26
N ARG A 373 -4.76 -23.75 0.77
CA ARG A 373 -4.84 -24.87 -0.17
C ARG A 373 -5.64 -26.02 0.43
N ASP A 374 -5.31 -26.40 1.65
CA ASP A 374 -5.97 -27.50 2.36
C ASP A 374 -7.45 -27.19 2.65
N LEU A 375 -7.82 -25.90 2.74
CA LEU A 375 -9.19 -25.43 2.83
C LEU A 375 -9.90 -25.29 1.46
N GLY A 376 -9.23 -25.52 0.35
CA GLY A 376 -9.79 -25.37 -1.00
C GLY A 376 -10.12 -23.93 -1.38
N LEU A 377 -9.35 -22.94 -0.89
CA LEU A 377 -9.63 -21.51 -1.08
C LEU A 377 -8.73 -20.83 -2.11
N LEU A 378 -7.81 -21.55 -2.75
CA LEU A 378 -6.85 -20.98 -3.71
C LEU A 378 -7.04 -21.52 -5.13
N ASN A 379 -6.75 -20.69 -6.10
CA ASN A 379 -6.58 -21.07 -7.50
C ASN A 379 -5.14 -21.58 -7.70
N LEU A 380 -4.94 -22.90 -7.59
CA LEU A 380 -3.62 -23.54 -7.60
C LEU A 380 -2.95 -23.55 -8.98
N ASP A 381 -3.71 -23.42 -10.04
CA ASP A 381 -3.25 -23.39 -11.43
C ASP A 381 -2.84 -22.01 -11.93
N ALA A 382 -2.94 -20.97 -11.08
CA ALA A 382 -2.44 -19.63 -11.41
C ALA A 382 -0.91 -19.66 -11.57
N MET A 383 -0.41 -19.07 -12.68
CA MET A 383 1.01 -18.98 -12.99
C MET A 383 1.70 -17.94 -12.10
N THR A 384 3.00 -18.12 -11.84
CA THR A 384 3.80 -17.21 -11.04
C THR A 384 5.14 -16.86 -11.72
N VAL A 385 5.86 -15.89 -11.16
CA VAL A 385 7.19 -15.47 -11.64
C VAL A 385 8.29 -16.55 -11.53
N THR A 386 8.02 -17.69 -10.90
CA THR A 386 8.94 -18.85 -10.94
C THR A 386 8.83 -19.61 -12.26
N GLY A 387 7.83 -19.27 -13.09
CA GLY A 387 7.46 -20.07 -14.26
C GLY A 387 6.77 -21.40 -13.90
N GLN A 388 6.35 -21.53 -12.66
CA GLN A 388 5.55 -22.64 -12.10
C GLN A 388 4.21 -22.09 -11.61
N THR A 389 3.24 -22.99 -11.44
CA THR A 389 1.95 -22.65 -10.84
C THR A 389 2.06 -22.43 -9.32
N VAL A 390 1.03 -21.83 -8.73
CA VAL A 390 0.90 -21.72 -7.27
C VAL A 390 0.99 -23.09 -6.61
N GLY A 391 0.30 -24.10 -7.16
CA GLY A 391 0.32 -25.47 -6.63
C GLY A 391 1.72 -26.08 -6.59
N GLU A 392 2.46 -26.01 -7.70
CA GLU A 392 3.82 -26.50 -7.80
C GLU A 392 4.79 -25.79 -6.84
N ASN A 393 4.63 -24.48 -6.68
CA ASN A 393 5.41 -23.71 -5.70
C ASN A 393 5.12 -24.14 -4.26
N LEU A 394 3.86 -24.46 -3.93
CA LEU A 394 3.48 -24.93 -2.60
C LEU A 394 4.00 -26.35 -2.32
N ASP A 395 4.02 -27.24 -3.31
CA ASP A 395 4.62 -28.57 -3.18
C ASP A 395 6.11 -28.49 -2.90
N TRP A 396 6.82 -27.60 -3.64
CA TRP A 396 8.22 -27.31 -3.34
C TRP A 396 8.39 -26.73 -1.93
N TRP A 397 7.57 -25.75 -1.54
CA TRP A 397 7.67 -25.08 -0.23
C TRP A 397 7.48 -26.08 0.90
N GLN A 398 6.48 -26.95 0.82
CA GLN A 398 6.12 -27.92 1.85
C GLN A 398 7.30 -28.83 2.22
N SER A 399 8.09 -29.24 1.23
CA SER A 399 9.23 -30.15 1.40
C SER A 399 10.58 -29.43 1.60
N SER A 400 10.65 -28.10 1.39
CA SER A 400 11.92 -27.38 1.29
C SER A 400 12.69 -27.27 2.60
N GLU A 401 14.02 -27.36 2.51
CA GLU A 401 14.92 -27.03 3.62
C GLU A 401 14.82 -25.55 4.05
N ARG A 402 14.46 -24.66 3.12
CA ARG A 402 14.24 -23.24 3.40
C ARG A 402 13.14 -23.06 4.46
N ARG A 403 12.00 -23.73 4.28
CA ARG A 403 10.88 -23.72 5.24
C ARG A 403 11.31 -24.23 6.62
N LYS A 404 12.00 -25.37 6.67
CA LYS A 404 12.43 -26.00 7.92
C LYS A 404 13.36 -25.09 8.69
N ARG A 405 14.39 -24.54 8.01
CA ARG A 405 15.43 -23.71 8.66
C ARG A 405 14.89 -22.39 9.17
N PHE A 406 14.02 -21.68 8.44
CA PHE A 406 13.48 -20.41 8.93
C PHE A 406 12.54 -20.63 10.12
N ARG A 407 11.72 -21.66 10.10
CA ARG A 407 10.86 -22.02 11.24
C ARG A 407 11.66 -22.46 12.46
N GLN A 408 12.77 -23.15 12.27
CA GLN A 408 13.71 -23.48 13.33
C GLN A 408 14.39 -22.21 13.87
N CYS A 409 14.83 -21.30 13.01
CA CYS A 409 15.44 -20.04 13.38
C CYS A 409 14.55 -19.21 14.33
N LEU A 410 13.23 -19.17 14.07
CA LEU A 410 12.27 -18.48 14.94
C LEU A 410 12.21 -19.08 16.35
N ARG A 411 12.22 -20.42 16.46
CA ARG A 411 12.27 -21.10 17.75
C ARG A 411 13.56 -20.81 18.51
N GLU A 412 14.68 -20.88 17.81
CA GLU A 412 16.02 -20.73 18.44
C GLU A 412 16.32 -19.30 18.86
N GLN A 413 15.94 -18.31 18.05
CA GLN A 413 16.27 -16.90 18.33
C GLN A 413 15.26 -16.22 19.26
N ASP A 414 13.96 -16.49 19.05
CA ASP A 414 12.90 -15.77 19.73
C ASP A 414 12.13 -16.62 20.74
N GLY A 415 12.36 -17.95 20.78
CA GLY A 415 11.58 -18.88 21.60
C GLY A 415 10.10 -18.94 21.21
N VAL A 416 9.76 -18.61 19.96
CA VAL A 416 8.37 -18.53 19.47
C VAL A 416 8.07 -19.72 18.56
N GLU A 417 6.96 -20.39 18.83
CA GLU A 417 6.49 -21.43 17.93
C GLU A 417 5.91 -20.81 16.66
N PRO A 418 6.35 -21.24 15.46
CA PRO A 418 5.85 -20.72 14.19
C PRO A 418 4.33 -20.79 14.04
N ASP A 419 3.70 -21.83 14.61
CA ASP A 419 2.25 -22.02 14.59
C ASP A 419 1.49 -21.11 15.59
N ASP A 420 2.20 -20.26 16.33
CA ASP A 420 1.61 -19.16 17.11
C ASP A 420 1.58 -17.86 16.30
N VAL A 421 2.42 -17.74 15.28
CA VAL A 421 2.50 -16.58 14.39
C VAL A 421 1.63 -16.77 13.14
N ILE A 422 1.77 -17.92 12.46
CA ILE A 422 0.89 -18.38 11.38
C ILE A 422 0.13 -19.60 11.89
N LEU A 423 -1.11 -19.36 12.29
CA LEU A 423 -1.93 -20.37 12.96
C LEU A 423 -2.51 -21.37 11.95
N PRO A 424 -2.41 -22.67 12.22
CA PRO A 424 -3.23 -23.67 11.53
C PRO A 424 -4.71 -23.34 11.66
N PRO A 425 -5.57 -23.66 10.68
CA PRO A 425 -6.99 -23.30 10.67
C PRO A 425 -7.74 -23.70 11.93
N GLU A 426 -7.47 -24.88 12.48
CA GLU A 426 -8.09 -25.37 13.72
C GLU A 426 -7.73 -24.48 14.93
N LYS A 427 -6.47 -24.07 15.02
CA LYS A 427 -6.00 -23.19 16.09
C LYS A 427 -6.57 -21.77 15.95
N ALA A 428 -6.66 -21.25 14.72
CA ALA A 428 -7.29 -19.97 14.43
C ALA A 428 -8.78 -19.99 14.80
N LYS A 429 -9.50 -21.06 14.44
CA LYS A 429 -10.90 -21.28 14.79
C LYS A 429 -11.11 -21.37 16.31
N ALA A 430 -10.26 -22.14 17.02
CA ALA A 430 -10.32 -22.25 18.48
C ALA A 430 -10.12 -20.89 19.19
N LYS A 431 -9.33 -19.97 18.60
CA LYS A 431 -9.15 -18.59 19.07
C LYS A 431 -10.25 -17.63 18.57
N GLY A 432 -11.27 -18.10 17.84
CA GLY A 432 -12.36 -17.28 17.30
C GLY A 432 -11.93 -16.25 16.26
N LEU A 433 -10.86 -16.52 15.50
CA LEU A 433 -10.34 -15.58 14.51
C LEU A 433 -11.17 -15.63 13.22
N THR A 434 -11.94 -14.57 12.98
CA THR A 434 -12.59 -14.29 11.69
C THR A 434 -11.71 -13.36 10.85
N SER A 435 -12.03 -13.16 9.57
CA SER A 435 -11.43 -12.07 8.78
C SER A 435 -11.63 -10.73 9.49
N THR A 436 -10.71 -9.80 9.24
CA THR A 436 -10.71 -8.52 9.96
C THR A 436 -11.68 -7.49 9.41
N VAL A 437 -12.11 -7.64 8.14
CA VAL A 437 -12.80 -6.57 7.41
C VAL A 437 -14.26 -6.93 7.17
N CYS A 438 -15.15 -6.00 7.50
CA CYS A 438 -16.57 -6.03 7.16
C CYS A 438 -16.91 -4.83 6.28
N PHE A 439 -17.91 -4.99 5.41
CA PHE A 439 -18.37 -3.99 4.43
C PHE A 439 -19.82 -3.58 4.73
N PRO A 440 -20.06 -2.71 5.74
CA PRO A 440 -21.39 -2.22 6.02
C PRO A 440 -21.95 -1.36 4.89
N THR A 441 -23.23 -1.55 4.59
CA THR A 441 -24.02 -0.74 3.67
C THR A 441 -25.18 -0.08 4.40
N GLY A 442 -25.87 0.85 3.76
CA GLY A 442 -27.04 1.51 4.34
C GLY A 442 -27.31 2.84 3.68
N ASN A 443 -28.28 3.59 4.20
CA ASN A 443 -28.69 4.85 3.59
C ASN A 443 -27.62 5.96 3.66
N ILE A 444 -26.60 5.81 4.52
CA ILE A 444 -25.44 6.71 4.61
C ILE A 444 -24.34 6.26 3.62
N ALA A 445 -24.22 4.96 3.41
CA ALA A 445 -23.19 4.33 2.56
C ALA A 445 -23.83 3.38 1.54
N PRO A 446 -24.62 3.87 0.56
CA PRO A 446 -25.32 3.00 -0.39
C PRO A 446 -24.39 2.21 -1.32
N GLU A 447 -23.20 2.69 -1.60
CA GLU A 447 -22.17 1.98 -2.38
C GLU A 447 -21.21 1.17 -1.49
N GLY A 448 -21.30 1.33 -0.17
CA GLY A 448 -20.50 0.60 0.80
C GLY A 448 -19.63 1.49 1.68
N SER A 449 -19.13 0.87 2.71
CA SER A 449 -18.12 1.37 3.64
C SER A 449 -17.23 0.22 4.09
N VAL A 450 -16.20 0.50 4.86
CA VAL A 450 -15.32 -0.53 5.42
C VAL A 450 -15.07 -0.29 6.90
N ILE A 451 -15.08 -1.36 7.69
CA ILE A 451 -14.67 -1.36 9.09
C ILE A 451 -13.78 -2.56 9.38
N LYS A 452 -12.78 -2.38 10.22
CA LYS A 452 -12.08 -3.49 10.87
C LYS A 452 -12.92 -4.00 12.04
N ALA A 453 -13.73 -5.01 11.81
CA ALA A 453 -14.61 -5.60 12.82
C ALA A 453 -13.83 -6.06 14.07
N THR A 454 -12.59 -6.49 13.88
CA THR A 454 -11.69 -6.92 14.97
C THR A 454 -11.09 -5.77 15.78
N ALA A 455 -11.18 -4.54 15.30
CA ALA A 455 -10.73 -3.34 16.05
C ALA A 455 -11.77 -2.81 17.04
N ILE A 456 -13.02 -3.27 16.96
CA ILE A 456 -14.07 -2.93 17.91
C ILE A 456 -13.74 -3.57 19.25
N ASP A 457 -13.77 -2.78 20.34
CA ASP A 457 -13.52 -3.27 21.69
C ASP A 457 -14.54 -4.37 22.06
N PRO A 458 -14.10 -5.56 22.47
CA PRO A 458 -15.02 -6.66 22.81
C PRO A 458 -16.06 -6.29 23.88
N SER A 459 -15.76 -5.36 24.77
CA SER A 459 -16.66 -4.96 25.86
C SER A 459 -17.91 -4.17 25.41
N VAL A 460 -17.92 -3.68 24.15
CA VAL A 460 -19.08 -2.98 23.56
C VAL A 460 -19.80 -3.87 22.52
N VAL A 461 -19.40 -5.12 22.38
CA VAL A 461 -20.03 -6.11 21.49
C VAL A 461 -20.99 -6.96 22.32
N GLY A 462 -22.18 -7.22 21.79
CA GLY A 462 -23.16 -8.10 22.44
C GLY A 462 -22.68 -9.55 22.56
N GLU A 463 -23.29 -10.32 23.45
CA GLU A 463 -23.00 -11.77 23.62
C GLU A 463 -23.22 -12.57 22.32
N ASP A 464 -24.09 -12.08 21.44
CA ASP A 464 -24.36 -12.63 20.12
C ASP A 464 -23.28 -12.30 19.08
N GLY A 465 -22.21 -11.62 19.46
CA GLY A 465 -21.12 -11.22 18.57
C GLY A 465 -21.42 -9.98 17.71
N VAL A 466 -22.57 -9.33 17.93
CA VAL A 466 -22.99 -8.16 17.15
C VAL A 466 -22.70 -6.86 17.91
N TYR A 467 -21.95 -5.97 17.27
CA TYR A 467 -21.82 -4.59 17.70
C TYR A 467 -23.05 -3.80 17.27
N ARG A 468 -23.74 -3.19 18.22
CA ARG A 468 -24.90 -2.31 17.98
C ARG A 468 -24.65 -0.97 18.63
N HIS A 469 -24.86 0.09 17.87
CA HIS A 469 -24.73 1.44 18.38
C HIS A 469 -25.78 2.34 17.74
N THR A 470 -26.64 2.93 18.56
CA THR A 470 -27.55 4.00 18.15
C THR A 470 -27.12 5.25 18.90
N GLY A 471 -26.72 6.29 18.17
CA GLY A 471 -26.12 7.47 18.79
C GLY A 471 -26.43 8.76 18.07
N ARG A 472 -26.18 9.85 18.79
CA ARG A 472 -26.33 11.21 18.29
C ARG A 472 -25.13 11.59 17.45
N VAL A 473 -25.38 12.16 16.27
CA VAL A 473 -24.37 12.62 15.32
C VAL A 473 -23.73 13.94 15.76
N ARG A 474 -22.42 14.01 15.60
CA ARG A 474 -21.60 15.22 15.63
C ARG A 474 -20.80 15.29 14.35
N VAL A 475 -21.10 16.30 13.50
CA VAL A 475 -20.50 16.45 12.17
C VAL A 475 -19.29 17.38 12.23
N PHE A 476 -18.21 16.98 11.55
CA PHE A 476 -16.97 17.73 11.42
C PHE A 476 -16.49 17.72 9.97
N VAL A 477 -15.89 18.82 9.53
CA VAL A 477 -15.35 18.96 8.16
C VAL A 477 -13.82 18.72 8.10
N SER A 478 -13.22 18.32 9.21
CA SER A 478 -11.82 17.88 9.27
C SER A 478 -11.50 17.10 10.53
N GLU A 479 -10.49 16.22 10.46
CA GLU A 479 -9.96 15.50 11.63
C GLU A 479 -9.50 16.46 12.74
N ALA A 480 -8.84 17.55 12.36
CA ALA A 480 -8.38 18.56 13.33
C ALA A 480 -9.52 19.24 14.10
N GLN A 481 -10.65 19.51 13.45
CA GLN A 481 -11.85 20.05 14.11
C GLN A 481 -12.42 19.03 15.11
N ALA A 482 -12.54 17.78 14.70
CA ALA A 482 -13.02 16.69 15.54
C ALA A 482 -12.14 16.48 16.79
N ILE A 483 -10.82 16.53 16.65
CA ILE A 483 -9.87 16.42 17.77
C ILE A 483 -10.02 17.61 18.73
N ARG A 484 -10.21 18.84 18.21
CA ARG A 484 -10.48 20.01 19.09
C ARG A 484 -11.75 19.84 19.89
N ALA A 485 -12.81 19.28 19.30
CA ALA A 485 -14.07 19.01 20.02
C ALA A 485 -13.89 17.97 21.14
N ILE A 486 -13.06 16.93 20.90
CA ILE A 486 -12.70 15.98 21.98
C ILE A 486 -11.98 16.70 23.12
N LYS A 487 -10.96 17.50 22.83
CA LYS A 487 -10.16 18.23 23.84
C LYS A 487 -10.96 19.26 24.63
N ARG A 488 -12.06 19.77 24.06
CA ARG A 488 -13.00 20.69 24.73
C ARG A 488 -14.14 19.98 25.45
N GLU A 489 -14.10 18.64 25.50
CA GLU A 489 -15.15 17.82 26.12
C GLU A 489 -16.56 18.02 25.51
N GLU A 490 -16.61 18.42 24.24
CA GLU A 490 -17.85 18.61 23.48
C GLU A 490 -18.45 17.28 23.01
N ILE A 491 -17.63 16.21 22.92
CA ILE A 491 -18.05 14.84 22.60
C ILE A 491 -18.45 14.12 23.88
N LYS A 492 -19.56 13.40 23.82
CA LYS A 492 -20.10 12.64 24.95
C LYS A 492 -20.06 11.14 24.69
N GLN A 493 -20.14 10.38 25.74
CA GLN A 493 -20.28 8.93 25.68
C GLN A 493 -21.48 8.56 24.78
N GLY A 494 -21.28 7.66 23.82
CA GLY A 494 -22.33 7.22 22.90
C GLY A 494 -22.61 8.16 21.72
N ASP A 495 -21.86 9.26 21.55
CA ASP A 495 -21.96 10.07 20.33
C ASP A 495 -21.38 9.29 19.11
N ILE A 496 -21.86 9.65 17.93
CA ILE A 496 -21.31 9.20 16.66
C ILE A 496 -20.65 10.39 15.96
N MET A 497 -19.34 10.35 15.85
CA MET A 497 -18.57 11.39 15.15
C MET A 497 -18.57 11.11 13.65
N VAL A 498 -18.97 12.10 12.86
CA VAL A 498 -18.97 12.01 11.39
C VAL A 498 -18.02 13.04 10.84
N VAL A 499 -16.94 12.60 10.17
CA VAL A 499 -15.99 13.48 9.50
C VAL A 499 -16.25 13.42 8.01
N ILE A 500 -16.75 14.52 7.44
CA ILE A 500 -17.14 14.64 6.04
C ILE A 500 -16.11 15.44 5.24
N GLY A 501 -16.05 15.20 3.93
CA GLY A 501 -15.13 15.91 3.03
C GLY A 501 -13.69 15.43 3.10
N GLY A 502 -13.44 14.24 3.69
CA GLY A 502 -12.14 13.58 3.68
C GLY A 502 -11.93 12.62 2.49
N GLY A 503 -12.90 12.55 1.58
CA GLY A 503 -12.82 11.72 0.36
C GLY A 503 -11.88 12.28 -0.70
N PRO A 504 -11.84 11.63 -1.88
CA PRO A 504 -10.97 12.02 -2.99
C PRO A 504 -11.06 13.51 -3.35
N SER A 505 -12.27 14.05 -3.46
CA SER A 505 -12.49 15.44 -3.88
C SER A 505 -12.19 16.48 -2.80
N GLY A 506 -12.16 16.05 -1.55
CA GLY A 506 -11.96 16.96 -0.42
C GLY A 506 -10.51 17.11 0.02
N THR A 507 -9.79 15.98 0.10
CA THR A 507 -8.44 15.91 0.68
C THR A 507 -7.51 14.93 -0.08
N GLY A 508 -7.84 14.53 -1.32
CA GLY A 508 -7.11 13.47 -2.00
C GLY A 508 -7.29 12.10 -1.32
N MET A 509 -8.39 11.92 -0.58
CA MET A 509 -8.68 10.75 0.25
C MET A 509 -7.59 10.51 1.31
N GLU A 510 -7.37 11.53 2.16
CA GLU A 510 -6.40 11.45 3.27
C GLU A 510 -6.64 10.23 4.16
N GLU A 511 -5.62 9.83 4.90
CA GLU A 511 -5.71 8.75 5.88
C GLU A 511 -5.84 9.33 7.29
N THR A 512 -7.01 9.21 7.90
CA THR A 512 -7.26 9.66 9.28
C THR A 512 -6.69 8.66 10.29
N TYR A 513 -6.07 9.14 11.34
CA TYR A 513 -5.53 8.32 12.43
C TYR A 513 -5.59 8.99 13.80
N GLN A 514 -5.27 10.29 13.86
CA GLN A 514 -5.10 10.99 15.12
C GLN A 514 -6.39 10.98 15.94
N LEU A 515 -7.56 11.01 15.29
CA LEU A 515 -8.86 10.97 15.93
C LEU A 515 -9.10 9.63 16.65
N THR A 516 -8.81 8.50 16.00
CA THR A 516 -8.94 7.18 16.62
C THR A 516 -7.92 7.00 17.75
N SER A 517 -6.73 7.56 17.62
CA SER A 517 -5.72 7.59 18.68
C SER A 517 -6.19 8.42 19.88
N ALA A 518 -6.78 9.59 19.66
CA ALA A 518 -7.32 10.42 20.73
C ALA A 518 -8.44 9.70 21.52
N LEU A 519 -9.37 9.07 20.82
CA LEU A 519 -10.49 8.32 21.45
C LEU A 519 -9.99 7.11 22.26
N LYS A 520 -8.95 6.43 21.82
CA LYS A 520 -8.39 5.25 22.50
C LYS A 520 -7.95 5.54 23.94
N HIS A 521 -7.46 6.74 24.21
CA HIS A 521 -6.94 7.13 25.53
C HIS A 521 -8.00 7.78 26.45
N ILE A 522 -9.27 7.75 26.03
CA ILE A 522 -10.40 8.21 26.84
C ILE A 522 -11.14 6.99 27.37
N SER A 523 -11.43 6.93 28.67
CA SER A 523 -12.02 5.75 29.32
C SER A 523 -13.33 5.27 28.69
N TRP A 524 -14.17 6.19 28.22
CA TRP A 524 -15.43 5.92 27.51
C TRP A 524 -15.30 5.99 25.99
N GLY A 525 -14.13 6.32 25.43
CA GLY A 525 -13.93 6.53 23.99
C GLY A 525 -14.31 5.32 23.11
N LYS A 526 -14.24 4.11 23.68
CA LYS A 526 -14.70 2.87 23.01
C LYS A 526 -16.21 2.83 22.72
N THR A 527 -17.01 3.69 23.34
CA THR A 527 -18.46 3.81 23.10
C THR A 527 -18.79 4.82 21.98
N VAL A 528 -17.78 5.47 21.40
CA VAL A 528 -17.94 6.42 20.30
C VAL A 528 -17.63 5.72 18.98
N SER A 529 -18.51 5.86 18.00
CA SER A 529 -18.23 5.44 16.62
C SER A 529 -17.73 6.61 15.79
N LEU A 530 -16.87 6.31 14.82
CA LEU A 530 -16.38 7.26 13.82
C LEU A 530 -16.83 6.82 12.41
N ILE A 531 -17.39 7.73 11.62
CA ILE A 531 -17.78 7.50 10.22
C ILE A 531 -17.14 8.57 9.35
N THR A 532 -16.51 8.17 8.24
CA THR A 532 -15.85 9.11 7.32
C THR A 532 -15.79 8.59 5.88
N ASP A 533 -15.79 9.49 4.92
CA ASP A 533 -15.50 9.20 3.51
C ASP A 533 -13.98 9.15 3.19
N ALA A 534 -13.14 9.47 4.17
CA ALA A 534 -11.68 9.30 4.11
C ALA A 534 -11.25 7.83 4.22
N ARG A 535 -9.95 7.58 4.02
CA ARG A 535 -9.29 6.35 4.51
C ARG A 535 -9.07 6.44 6.02
N PHE A 536 -8.79 5.29 6.65
CA PHE A 536 -8.29 5.25 8.01
C PHE A 536 -7.04 4.35 8.11
N SER A 537 -6.16 4.69 9.03
CA SER A 537 -4.88 3.98 9.20
C SER A 537 -5.07 2.50 9.55
N GLY A 538 -4.15 1.67 9.08
CA GLY A 538 -4.08 0.26 9.45
C GLY A 538 -4.01 0.00 10.96
N VAL A 539 -3.55 0.96 11.74
CA VAL A 539 -3.45 0.91 13.21
C VAL A 539 -4.60 1.60 13.94
N SER A 540 -5.60 2.13 13.22
CA SER A 540 -6.82 2.69 13.82
C SER A 540 -7.57 1.64 14.65
N THR A 541 -8.14 2.08 15.77
CA THR A 541 -8.86 1.26 16.76
C THR A 541 -10.29 1.75 16.94
N GLY A 542 -11.16 0.91 17.53
CA GLY A 542 -12.56 1.24 17.77
C GLY A 542 -13.46 1.02 16.56
N ALA A 543 -14.72 1.45 16.68
CA ALA A 543 -15.72 1.37 15.62
C ALA A 543 -15.52 2.51 14.59
N CYS A 544 -14.50 2.36 13.74
CA CYS A 544 -14.13 3.34 12.71
C CYS A 544 -14.55 2.83 11.32
N PHE A 545 -15.50 3.54 10.69
CA PHE A 545 -16.00 3.29 9.34
C PHE A 545 -15.35 4.29 8.38
N GLY A 546 -14.66 3.79 7.37
CA GLY A 546 -14.07 4.61 6.32
C GLY A 546 -14.54 4.21 4.93
N HIS A 547 -13.99 4.87 3.91
CA HIS A 547 -14.33 4.64 2.50
C HIS A 547 -15.84 4.73 2.23
N VAL A 548 -16.57 5.52 3.03
CA VAL A 548 -18.02 5.70 2.84
C VAL A 548 -18.26 6.29 1.47
N SER A 549 -19.06 5.58 0.68
CA SER A 549 -19.34 5.97 -0.71
C SER A 549 -20.84 5.99 -1.01
N PRO A 550 -21.24 6.96 -1.89
CA PRO A 550 -20.45 8.03 -2.51
C PRO A 550 -19.86 9.00 -1.47
N GLU A 551 -18.68 9.60 -1.78
CA GLU A 551 -18.09 10.61 -0.89
C GLU A 551 -18.98 11.85 -0.75
N ALA A 552 -18.82 12.61 0.32
CA ALA A 552 -19.64 13.77 0.63
C ALA A 552 -19.67 14.82 -0.51
N LEU A 553 -18.52 15.15 -1.09
CA LEU A 553 -18.38 16.14 -2.17
C LEU A 553 -18.87 15.63 -3.53
N ALA A 554 -19.00 14.33 -3.72
CA ALA A 554 -19.69 13.74 -4.88
C ALA A 554 -21.21 13.65 -4.70
N GLY A 555 -21.78 14.32 -3.69
CA GLY A 555 -23.20 14.32 -3.39
C GLY A 555 -23.66 13.14 -2.54
N GLY A 556 -22.73 12.40 -1.94
CA GLY A 556 -23.02 11.27 -1.07
C GLY A 556 -23.88 11.65 0.13
N PRO A 557 -24.74 10.72 0.61
CA PRO A 557 -25.66 10.97 1.73
C PRO A 557 -24.95 11.39 3.02
N ILE A 558 -23.73 10.91 3.25
CA ILE A 558 -22.90 11.29 4.41
C ILE A 558 -22.71 12.82 4.50
N GLY A 559 -22.57 13.51 3.36
CA GLY A 559 -22.41 14.96 3.29
C GLY A 559 -23.68 15.78 3.63
N LYS A 560 -24.79 15.11 3.89
CA LYS A 560 -26.08 15.73 4.22
C LYS A 560 -26.48 15.57 5.69
N LEU A 561 -25.66 14.91 6.47
CA LEU A 561 -25.86 14.74 7.91
C LEU A 561 -25.72 16.07 8.66
N ARG A 562 -26.38 16.16 9.81
CA ARG A 562 -26.39 17.33 10.69
C ARG A 562 -26.12 16.91 12.13
N ASP A 563 -25.64 17.83 12.94
CA ASP A 563 -25.58 17.66 14.37
C ASP A 563 -26.97 17.30 14.94
N ASN A 564 -26.99 16.36 15.87
CA ASN A 564 -28.19 15.78 16.52
C ASN A 564 -29.07 14.88 15.62
N ASP A 565 -28.65 14.56 14.39
CA ASP A 565 -29.19 13.40 13.70
C ASP A 565 -28.93 12.13 14.52
N ILE A 566 -29.73 11.10 14.32
CA ILE A 566 -29.52 9.78 14.94
C ILE A 566 -29.10 8.78 13.87
N ILE A 567 -28.02 8.07 14.15
CA ILE A 567 -27.55 6.96 13.32
C ILE A 567 -27.67 5.66 14.10
N GLU A 568 -28.13 4.62 13.40
CA GLU A 568 -28.10 3.24 13.85
C GLU A 568 -27.02 2.47 13.11
N ILE A 569 -26.17 1.77 13.87
CA ILE A 569 -25.09 0.91 13.38
C ILE A 569 -25.31 -0.51 13.89
N ALA A 570 -25.14 -1.49 13.00
CA ALA A 570 -25.00 -2.89 13.36
C ALA A 570 -23.82 -3.51 12.62
N VAL A 571 -22.95 -4.26 13.32
CA VAL A 571 -21.84 -5.02 12.73
C VAL A 571 -21.77 -6.39 13.39
N ASP A 572 -22.12 -7.41 12.65
CA ASP A 572 -21.96 -8.81 13.08
C ASP A 572 -20.51 -9.25 12.78
N ARG A 573 -19.74 -9.48 13.83
CA ARG A 573 -18.34 -9.86 13.77
C ARG A 573 -18.11 -11.30 13.32
N LEU A 574 -19.15 -12.15 13.42
CA LEU A 574 -19.09 -13.57 13.05
C LEU A 574 -19.42 -13.78 11.58
N THR A 575 -20.50 -13.16 11.10
CA THR A 575 -20.95 -13.27 9.72
C THR A 575 -20.34 -12.20 8.81
N LEU A 576 -19.65 -11.19 9.37
CA LEU A 576 -19.08 -10.05 8.68
C LEU A 576 -20.11 -9.31 7.82
N THR A 577 -21.30 -9.11 8.39
CA THR A 577 -22.36 -8.28 7.83
C THR A 577 -22.51 -7.00 8.65
N GLY A 578 -23.01 -5.93 8.05
CA GLY A 578 -23.23 -4.71 8.78
C GLY A 578 -24.12 -3.72 8.05
N SER A 579 -24.65 -2.80 8.85
CA SER A 579 -25.46 -1.68 8.35
C SER A 579 -25.11 -0.38 9.06
N VAL A 580 -25.29 0.74 8.34
CA VAL A 580 -25.11 2.10 8.85
C VAL A 580 -26.20 3.00 8.28
N ASN A 581 -27.14 3.42 9.13
CA ASN A 581 -28.35 4.12 8.70
C ASN A 581 -28.62 5.37 9.53
N PHE A 582 -28.93 6.46 8.87
CA PHE A 582 -29.61 7.60 9.44
C PHE A 582 -31.09 7.23 9.69
N ILE A 583 -31.55 7.41 10.89
CA ILE A 583 -32.89 7.06 11.34
C ILE A 583 -33.66 8.26 11.96
N GLY A 584 -33.41 9.47 11.46
CA GLY A 584 -34.13 10.67 11.88
C GLY A 584 -33.43 11.45 12.99
N THR A 585 -34.21 12.05 13.84
CA THR A 585 -33.79 12.79 15.05
C THR A 585 -34.51 12.24 16.30
N ALA A 586 -34.10 12.64 17.49
CA ALA A 586 -34.75 12.20 18.72
C ALA A 586 -36.26 12.55 18.74
N ASP A 587 -36.63 13.69 18.16
CA ASP A 587 -38.02 14.17 18.11
C ASP A 587 -38.80 13.62 16.90
N ASN A 588 -38.12 13.11 15.90
CA ASN A 588 -38.73 12.58 14.68
C ASN A 588 -37.98 11.32 14.18
N PRO A 589 -38.25 10.17 14.82
CA PRO A 589 -37.64 8.90 14.39
C PRO A 589 -38.19 8.45 13.04
N LEU A 590 -37.31 7.89 12.19
CA LEU A 590 -37.60 7.41 10.83
C LEU A 590 -37.15 5.96 10.69
N THR A 591 -37.77 5.24 9.76
CA THR A 591 -37.21 3.98 9.28
C THR A 591 -35.99 4.26 8.38
N PRO A 592 -35.11 3.28 8.12
CA PRO A 592 -33.99 3.45 7.17
C PRO A 592 -34.44 3.93 5.79
N GLU A 593 -35.58 3.47 5.27
CA GLU A 593 -36.12 3.87 3.98
C GLU A 593 -36.63 5.32 3.99
N GLU A 594 -37.26 5.74 5.08
CA GLU A 594 -37.69 7.14 5.28
C GLU A 594 -36.48 8.04 5.44
N GLY A 595 -35.47 7.59 6.19
CA GLY A 595 -34.18 8.26 6.34
C GLY A 595 -33.47 8.47 5.00
N ALA A 596 -33.49 7.48 4.11
CA ALA A 596 -32.93 7.60 2.77
C ALA A 596 -33.66 8.68 1.95
N ARG A 597 -35.00 8.72 2.01
CA ARG A 597 -35.80 9.75 1.34
C ARG A 597 -35.56 11.15 1.89
N GLU A 598 -35.40 11.25 3.21
CA GLU A 598 -35.06 12.51 3.86
C GLU A 598 -33.67 13.01 3.47
N LEU A 599 -32.64 12.16 3.52
CA LEU A 599 -31.30 12.51 3.04
C LEU A 599 -31.29 12.92 1.57
N ALA A 600 -32.09 12.27 0.71
CA ALA A 600 -32.18 12.64 -0.69
C ALA A 600 -32.66 14.09 -0.89
N ARG A 601 -33.57 14.58 -0.02
CA ARG A 601 -34.13 15.94 -0.09
C ARG A 601 -33.25 17.01 0.55
N ARG A 602 -32.38 16.63 1.50
CA ARG A 602 -31.51 17.58 2.22
C ARG A 602 -30.46 18.19 1.30
N GLN A 603 -30.17 19.46 1.53
CA GLN A 603 -28.99 20.11 0.99
C GLN A 603 -27.72 19.57 1.65
N THR A 604 -26.60 19.64 0.98
CA THR A 604 -25.28 19.33 1.54
C THR A 604 -25.00 20.16 2.79
N HIS A 605 -24.11 19.68 3.65
CA HIS A 605 -23.70 20.42 4.85
C HIS A 605 -23.15 21.80 4.45
N PRO A 606 -23.55 22.89 5.12
CA PRO A 606 -23.17 24.25 4.69
C PRO A 606 -21.66 24.49 4.70
N ASP A 607 -20.92 23.84 5.58
CA ASP A 607 -19.47 23.96 5.71
C ASP A 607 -18.71 22.92 4.86
N LEU A 608 -19.41 22.11 4.06
CA LEU A 608 -18.78 21.11 3.22
C LEU A 608 -18.15 21.75 1.96
N HIS A 609 -16.85 21.73 1.91
CA HIS A 609 -16.06 22.14 0.75
C HIS A 609 -14.76 21.35 0.67
N ALA A 610 -14.07 21.37 -0.46
CA ALA A 610 -12.71 20.85 -0.55
C ALA A 610 -11.79 21.65 0.37
N HIS A 611 -10.78 20.99 0.93
CA HIS A 611 -9.86 21.67 1.84
C HIS A 611 -9.13 22.82 1.16
N ASP A 612 -9.01 23.99 1.84
CA ASP A 612 -8.46 25.22 1.26
C ASP A 612 -7.02 25.09 0.75
N PHE A 613 -6.24 24.14 1.31
CA PHE A 613 -4.88 23.85 0.89
C PHE A 613 -4.78 22.64 -0.04
N LEU A 614 -5.89 22.17 -0.63
CA LEU A 614 -5.85 21.05 -1.57
C LEU A 614 -5.10 21.46 -2.85
N PRO A 615 -3.97 20.80 -3.20
CA PRO A 615 -3.18 21.16 -4.37
C PRO A 615 -3.97 20.99 -5.68
N ASP A 616 -3.66 21.81 -6.68
CA ASP A 616 -4.30 21.72 -8.00
C ASP A 616 -4.09 20.36 -8.67
N ASP A 617 -2.91 19.76 -8.49
CA ASP A 617 -2.61 18.41 -9.00
C ASP A 617 -3.52 17.37 -8.37
N THR A 618 -3.78 17.46 -7.06
CA THR A 618 -4.70 16.57 -6.35
C THR A 618 -6.15 16.83 -6.74
N ARG A 619 -6.54 18.10 -7.00
CA ARG A 619 -7.87 18.43 -7.56
C ARG A 619 -8.07 17.81 -8.95
N LEU A 620 -7.04 17.90 -9.80
CA LEU A 620 -7.06 17.26 -11.11
C LEU A 620 -7.19 15.74 -10.99
N TRP A 621 -6.39 15.12 -10.12
CA TRP A 621 -6.48 13.69 -9.84
C TRP A 621 -7.89 13.29 -9.37
N ALA A 622 -8.47 14.07 -8.45
CA ALA A 622 -9.81 13.82 -7.92
C ALA A 622 -10.88 13.85 -9.03
N ALA A 623 -10.82 14.82 -9.94
CA ALA A 623 -11.72 14.92 -11.08
C ALA A 623 -11.59 13.72 -12.02
N LEU A 624 -10.37 13.31 -12.36
CA LEU A 624 -10.11 12.19 -13.29
C LEU A 624 -10.54 10.84 -12.70
N GLN A 625 -10.26 10.58 -11.41
CA GLN A 625 -10.65 9.33 -10.76
C GLN A 625 -12.17 9.24 -10.54
N SER A 626 -12.87 10.35 -10.31
CA SER A 626 -14.33 10.36 -10.14
C SER A 626 -15.07 9.89 -11.40
N VAL A 627 -14.61 10.32 -12.57
CA VAL A 627 -15.11 9.83 -13.87
C VAL A 627 -14.89 8.32 -14.02
N SER A 628 -13.85 7.79 -13.42
CA SER A 628 -13.43 6.39 -13.53
C SER A 628 -14.08 5.44 -12.51
N GLY A 629 -15.01 5.93 -11.69
CA GLY A 629 -15.80 5.14 -10.75
C GLY A 629 -15.36 5.20 -9.28
N GLY A 630 -14.46 6.11 -8.92
CA GLY A 630 -14.18 6.49 -7.54
C GLY A 630 -13.54 5.42 -6.67
N THR A 631 -13.87 5.48 -5.38
CA THR A 631 -13.24 4.70 -4.30
C THR A 631 -13.26 3.19 -4.56
N TRP A 632 -14.44 2.60 -4.81
CA TRP A 632 -14.56 1.14 -4.95
C TRP A 632 -14.03 0.59 -6.28
N LYS A 633 -13.65 1.46 -7.23
CA LYS A 633 -12.87 1.10 -8.42
C LYS A 633 -11.36 1.33 -8.23
N GLY A 634 -10.93 1.69 -7.02
CA GLY A 634 -9.52 1.86 -6.66
C GLY A 634 -8.96 3.23 -7.01
N CYS A 635 -9.78 4.26 -7.21
CA CYS A 635 -9.37 5.61 -7.61
C CYS A 635 -8.41 5.60 -8.81
N ILE A 636 -8.78 4.86 -9.86
CA ILE A 636 -8.00 4.68 -11.09
C ILE A 636 -8.24 5.80 -12.10
N TYR A 637 -7.48 5.76 -13.18
CA TYR A 637 -7.76 6.50 -14.42
C TYR A 637 -8.25 5.53 -15.51
N ASP A 638 -9.55 5.52 -15.78
CA ASP A 638 -10.14 4.86 -16.95
C ASP A 638 -10.01 5.82 -18.14
N THR A 639 -8.99 5.59 -18.95
CA THR A 639 -8.61 6.51 -20.04
C THR A 639 -9.76 6.74 -21.03
N ASP A 640 -10.49 5.70 -21.38
CA ASP A 640 -11.54 5.78 -22.41
C ASP A 640 -12.71 6.62 -21.90
N LYS A 641 -13.16 6.40 -20.66
CA LYS A 641 -14.20 7.21 -20.03
C LYS A 641 -13.79 8.68 -19.85
N ILE A 642 -12.54 8.91 -19.44
CA ILE A 642 -12.02 10.28 -19.28
C ILE A 642 -12.03 11.00 -20.64
N ILE A 643 -11.56 10.35 -21.70
CA ILE A 643 -11.58 10.92 -23.06
C ILE A 643 -13.02 11.17 -23.54
N GLU A 644 -13.93 10.24 -23.28
CA GLU A 644 -15.36 10.38 -23.62
C GLU A 644 -15.97 11.63 -22.97
N VAL A 645 -15.77 11.79 -21.65
CA VAL A 645 -16.29 12.95 -20.90
C VAL A 645 -15.67 14.26 -21.38
N ILE A 646 -14.36 14.29 -21.65
CA ILE A 646 -13.69 15.48 -22.21
C ILE A 646 -14.28 15.86 -23.57
N ASN A 647 -14.48 14.88 -24.46
CA ASN A 647 -15.04 15.13 -25.78
C ASN A 647 -16.50 15.61 -25.72
N ALA A 648 -17.31 15.02 -24.82
CA ALA A 648 -18.68 15.47 -24.57
C ALA A 648 -18.70 16.91 -24.03
N GLY A 649 -17.80 17.24 -23.10
CA GLY A 649 -17.64 18.59 -22.55
C GLY A 649 -17.24 19.62 -23.60
N LYS A 650 -16.24 19.30 -24.45
CA LYS A 650 -15.85 20.16 -25.59
C LYS A 650 -17.04 20.45 -26.50
N LYS A 651 -17.79 19.41 -26.88
CA LYS A 651 -18.97 19.54 -27.72
C LYS A 651 -20.03 20.44 -27.07
N ALA A 652 -20.29 20.27 -25.79
CA ALA A 652 -21.26 21.07 -25.03
C ALA A 652 -20.85 22.53 -24.90
N LEU A 653 -19.54 22.82 -24.77
CA LEU A 653 -18.98 24.17 -24.67
C LEU A 653 -18.68 24.83 -26.01
N GLY A 654 -18.80 24.12 -27.13
CA GLY A 654 -18.51 24.63 -28.47
C GLY A 654 -17.01 24.86 -28.77
N ILE A 655 -16.10 24.07 -28.12
CA ILE A 655 -14.62 24.14 -28.27
C ILE A 655 -14.06 22.84 -28.89
#